data_89cf6a59916af86b5ee82dd1e230a87f
#
_entry.id   89cf6a59916af86b5ee82dd1e230a87f
#
_cell.length_a   1.000
_cell.length_b   1.000
_cell.length_c   1.000
_cell.angle_alpha   90.00
_cell.angle_beta   90.00
_cell.angle_gamma   90.00
#
_symmetry.space_group_name_H-M   'P 1'
#
loop_
_entity.id
_entity.type
_entity.pdbx_description
1 polymer ?
#
loop_
_entity_poly.entity_id
_entity_poly.type
_entity_poly.pdbx_seq_one_letter_code
_entity_poly.pdbx_strand_id
1 'polypeptide(L)'
;MRLAEHIGRWSVSPVRLICLLLTVSSLTNAAGNGYLGRQVCAGCHKTIAATHLRTNMARTWRGTVPNPQVPANYSETHAEGPAPDIEYLLKRTRDSLEYRVQMPGRPAVEFPVYSMVGGDRHGLSFLFRVPALEGSPLPVARLLEARYFHYAEANTLAFSLGFPEEKPASYETAMGRVLTPYLEKRCLGCHGAPRTYGTHVETGVSCENCHGPGQPHLAALGKHSRDLAISNPDKLPVPEQMRPCSQCHAGSSVIEDPMPDDTLISDQVTALKNSECWRQSAGQITCTNCHNPHQDAPRAVLIARAERTCLRCHSAAAIKHAGLCPVNRGTGCVGCHMANEVRGAFTIAEHWIRVQPGQEGKVPVRNPAWRTRLTPRHLYLRMIVSDDREKASAIRQQLLSGGSFFELARANSIDRETAENGGYVGDREAGQLDPAWSAAALKLQPGEISEVIAAGGKYFIVERMPRNFREDAEVVFNKAMELRKQGKQQEFIHELLEALKIYPTLLRALTWLGAAYGQNGNPGVSAGILSIATRLYPGDAGAHFNLALAYGATGKAEEISEYRRTIEIDPDYVLAYLNWGAALYAKGQYDEAIKIYREGIDVNPLFASLHYSLGLALEQQGKTAEAEAETALAKMIDPNVGKP
;
A
#
# COMPACT_ATOMS: atom_id res chain seq x y z
N MET A 1 -1.97 52.90 6.07
CA MET A 1 -2.68 53.60 4.97
C MET A 1 -2.20 53.03 3.63
N ARG A 2 -3.13 52.56 2.82
CA ARG A 2 -2.99 52.04 1.44
C ARG A 2 -2.35 50.66 1.31
N LEU A 3 -3.21 49.67 1.27
CA LEU A 3 -3.23 48.54 0.33
C LEU A 3 -4.60 47.80 0.47
N ALA A 4 -5.61 48.44 -0.05
CA ALA A 4 -6.93 47.84 -0.31
C ALA A 4 -7.39 48.46 -1.63
N GLU A 5 -7.28 47.68 -2.71
CA GLU A 5 -8.00 47.91 -3.96
C GLU A 5 -7.42 46.94 -5.01
N HIS A 6 -8.06 45.79 -5.15
CA HIS A 6 -8.24 45.01 -6.39
C HIS A 6 -9.08 43.74 -6.13
N ILE A 7 -10.32 43.99 -5.68
CA ILE A 7 -11.36 42.97 -5.81
C ILE A 7 -12.25 43.43 -6.96
N GLY A 8 -11.96 42.96 -8.15
CA GLY A 8 -12.79 43.18 -9.31
C GLY A 8 -14.17 42.57 -9.09
N ARG A 9 -15.19 43.40 -9.03
CA ARG A 9 -16.61 43.03 -8.99
C ARG A 9 -16.94 42.30 -10.30
N TRP A 10 -17.08 40.97 -10.23
CA TRP A 10 -17.71 40.18 -11.29
C TRP A 10 -19.21 40.32 -11.17
N SER A 11 -19.82 41.22 -11.93
CA SER A 11 -21.25 41.28 -12.11
C SER A 11 -21.67 40.15 -13.05
N VAL A 12 -22.19 39.08 -12.51
CA VAL A 12 -22.83 38.00 -13.30
C VAL A 12 -24.21 38.51 -13.71
N SER A 13 -24.45 38.66 -15.01
CA SER A 13 -25.75 39.05 -15.53
C SER A 13 -26.85 38.08 -15.09
N PRO A 14 -27.99 38.53 -14.61
CA PRO A 14 -29.10 37.68 -14.14
C PRO A 14 -29.61 36.69 -15.22
N VAL A 15 -29.44 37.01 -16.49
CA VAL A 15 -29.82 36.12 -17.62
C VAL A 15 -28.91 34.87 -17.69
N ARG A 16 -27.64 34.95 -17.31
CA ARG A 16 -26.72 33.79 -17.28
C ARG A 16 -27.02 32.88 -16.09
N LEU A 17 -27.50 33.45 -14.98
CA LEU A 17 -27.86 32.67 -13.79
C LEU A 17 -29.14 31.87 -14.04
N ILE A 18 -30.10 32.41 -14.79
CA ILE A 18 -31.36 31.74 -15.15
C ILE A 18 -31.12 30.59 -16.14
N CYS A 19 -30.25 30.74 -17.11
CA CYS A 19 -29.88 29.64 -18.00
C CYS A 19 -29.14 28.50 -17.26
N LEU A 20 -28.32 28.82 -16.24
CA LEU A 20 -27.65 27.81 -15.41
C LEU A 20 -28.63 27.06 -14.51
N LEU A 21 -29.63 27.76 -13.95
CA LEU A 21 -30.67 27.17 -13.10
C LEU A 21 -31.65 26.29 -13.90
N LEU A 22 -31.96 26.61 -15.14
CA LEU A 22 -32.82 25.80 -16.01
C LEU A 22 -32.14 24.51 -16.49
N THR A 23 -30.81 24.51 -16.70
CA THR A 23 -30.06 23.29 -17.04
C THR A 23 -29.83 22.39 -15.83
N VAL A 24 -29.75 22.95 -14.62
CA VAL A 24 -29.59 22.18 -13.37
C VAL A 24 -30.86 21.41 -13.03
N SER A 25 -32.03 21.97 -13.28
CA SER A 25 -33.34 21.33 -12.93
C SER A 25 -33.58 20.03 -13.73
N SER A 26 -32.99 19.88 -14.92
CA SER A 26 -33.13 18.66 -15.73
C SER A 26 -32.04 17.60 -15.43
N LEU A 27 -30.95 17.96 -14.74
CA LEU A 27 -29.83 17.07 -14.40
C LEU A 27 -29.98 16.42 -13.00
N THR A 28 -30.89 16.90 -12.16
CA THR A 28 -30.99 16.47 -10.76
C THR A 28 -31.62 15.09 -10.55
N ASN A 29 -32.16 14.45 -11.58
CA ASN A 29 -32.90 13.20 -11.45
C ASN A 29 -32.11 11.91 -11.72
N ALA A 30 -30.80 11.97 -12.05
CA ALA A 30 -30.05 10.78 -12.46
C ALA A 30 -28.85 10.40 -11.56
N ALA A 31 -28.40 11.25 -10.65
CA ALA A 31 -27.26 10.95 -9.77
C ALA A 31 -27.72 10.91 -8.31
N GLY A 32 -28.13 9.74 -7.85
CA GLY A 32 -28.45 9.55 -6.43
C GLY A 32 -27.19 9.68 -5.58
N ASN A 33 -26.85 10.83 -5.07
CA ASN A 33 -25.88 11.13 -4.01
C ASN A 33 -25.28 12.55 -4.15
N GLY A 34 -25.87 13.44 -4.96
CA GLY A 34 -25.43 14.83 -5.07
C GLY A 34 -24.21 15.10 -5.96
N TYR A 35 -23.74 14.10 -6.71
CA TYR A 35 -22.67 14.25 -7.72
C TYR A 35 -23.24 14.81 -9.03
N LEU A 36 -22.51 15.74 -9.65
CA LEU A 36 -22.99 16.49 -10.84
C LEU A 36 -22.18 16.22 -12.10
N GLY A 37 -20.96 15.71 -11.95
CA GLY A 37 -20.04 15.48 -13.03
C GLY A 37 -19.19 16.69 -13.41
N ARG A 38 -18.08 16.40 -14.06
CA ARG A 38 -17.03 17.32 -14.47
C ARG A 38 -17.52 18.43 -15.39
N GLN A 39 -18.48 18.13 -16.25
CA GLN A 39 -19.01 19.11 -17.21
C GLN A 39 -19.69 20.28 -16.53
N VAL A 40 -20.41 20.03 -15.43
CA VAL A 40 -21.07 21.07 -14.64
C VAL A 40 -20.00 21.95 -13.96
N CYS A 41 -18.97 21.36 -13.41
CA CYS A 41 -17.83 22.09 -12.83
C CYS A 41 -17.12 22.95 -13.87
N ALA A 42 -16.94 22.42 -15.08
CA ALA A 42 -16.29 23.12 -16.19
C ALA A 42 -17.07 24.37 -16.68
N GLY A 43 -18.36 24.45 -16.41
CA GLY A 43 -19.18 25.63 -16.71
C GLY A 43 -18.65 26.91 -16.06
N CYS A 44 -18.17 26.80 -14.80
CA CYS A 44 -17.59 27.92 -14.04
C CYS A 44 -16.08 27.85 -13.98
N HIS A 45 -15.47 26.66 -13.82
CA HIS A 45 -14.03 26.44 -13.63
C HIS A 45 -13.32 26.01 -14.92
N LYS A 46 -13.56 26.70 -16.04
CA LYS A 46 -13.13 26.34 -17.39
C LYS A 46 -11.64 26.00 -17.50
N THR A 47 -10.77 26.87 -16.99
CA THR A 47 -9.31 26.71 -17.11
C THR A 47 -8.82 25.51 -16.31
N ILE A 48 -9.27 25.38 -15.06
CA ILE A 48 -8.90 24.27 -14.19
C ILE A 48 -9.39 22.94 -14.78
N ALA A 49 -10.64 22.88 -15.23
CA ALA A 49 -11.21 21.69 -15.85
C ALA A 49 -10.44 21.27 -17.11
N ALA A 50 -10.08 22.23 -17.97
CA ALA A 50 -9.32 21.95 -19.18
C ALA A 50 -7.90 21.42 -18.91
N THR A 51 -7.23 21.93 -17.87
CA THR A 51 -5.90 21.43 -17.49
C THR A 51 -5.98 20.08 -16.79
N HIS A 52 -6.96 19.88 -15.90
CA HIS A 52 -7.18 18.61 -15.21
C HIS A 52 -7.49 17.46 -16.16
N LEU A 53 -8.30 17.68 -17.20
CA LEU A 53 -8.60 16.68 -18.22
C LEU A 53 -7.37 16.10 -18.92
N ARG A 54 -6.24 16.80 -18.89
CA ARG A 54 -4.98 16.37 -19.48
C ARG A 54 -4.08 15.63 -18.49
N THR A 55 -4.45 15.59 -17.21
CA THR A 55 -3.65 14.91 -16.20
C THR A 55 -3.74 13.40 -16.34
N ASN A 56 -2.69 12.71 -15.90
CA ASN A 56 -2.70 11.25 -15.79
C ASN A 56 -3.85 10.76 -14.91
N MET A 57 -4.13 11.45 -13.78
CA MET A 57 -5.25 11.11 -12.90
C MET A 57 -6.61 11.12 -13.60
N ALA A 58 -6.89 12.15 -14.41
CA ALA A 58 -8.14 12.22 -15.16
C ALA A 58 -8.26 11.14 -16.25
N ARG A 59 -7.14 10.53 -16.64
CA ARG A 59 -7.04 9.54 -17.72
C ARG A 59 -6.73 8.13 -17.24
N THR A 60 -6.81 7.89 -15.96
CA THR A 60 -6.46 6.59 -15.36
C THR A 60 -7.38 5.45 -15.76
N TRP A 61 -8.55 5.74 -16.29
CA TRP A 61 -9.49 4.76 -16.85
C TRP A 61 -9.92 5.17 -18.26
N ARG A 62 -9.77 4.27 -19.21
CA ARG A 62 -10.10 4.50 -20.63
C ARG A 62 -10.94 3.37 -21.18
N GLY A 63 -12.02 3.72 -21.85
CA GLY A 63 -12.83 2.75 -22.59
C GLY A 63 -12.12 2.23 -23.84
N THR A 64 -12.67 1.17 -24.42
CA THR A 64 -12.10 0.40 -25.54
C THR A 64 -12.21 1.05 -26.93
N VAL A 65 -12.96 2.11 -27.08
CA VAL A 65 -13.09 2.76 -28.40
C VAL A 65 -11.77 3.43 -28.76
N PRO A 66 -11.35 3.42 -30.03
CA PRO A 66 -9.95 3.55 -30.43
C PRO A 66 -9.27 4.71 -29.75
N ASN A 67 -8.43 4.37 -28.77
CA ASN A 67 -7.60 5.36 -28.12
C ASN A 67 -6.43 5.68 -29.07
N PRO A 68 -6.35 6.91 -29.63
CA PRO A 68 -5.25 7.30 -30.49
C PRO A 68 -3.88 7.24 -29.82
N GLN A 69 -3.85 7.01 -28.50
CA GLN A 69 -2.63 6.93 -27.70
C GLN A 69 -2.03 5.53 -27.60
N VAL A 70 -2.75 4.47 -28.02
CA VAL A 70 -2.11 3.19 -28.30
C VAL A 70 -1.45 3.34 -29.67
N PRO A 71 -0.11 3.26 -29.77
CA PRO A 71 0.58 3.50 -31.04
C PRO A 71 0.02 2.65 -32.16
N ALA A 72 -0.14 3.25 -33.35
CA ALA A 72 -0.68 2.57 -34.52
C ALA A 72 0.18 1.38 -34.99
N ASN A 73 1.44 1.33 -34.54
CA ASN A 73 2.46 0.36 -34.94
C ASN A 73 2.69 -0.74 -33.92
N TYR A 74 1.71 -1.03 -33.06
CA TYR A 74 1.80 -2.18 -32.17
C TYR A 74 1.64 -3.46 -33.01
N SER A 75 2.67 -3.79 -33.76
CA SER A 75 2.83 -5.07 -34.41
C SER A 75 3.80 -5.89 -33.59
N GLU A 76 3.30 -6.98 -33.04
CA GLU A 76 4.08 -8.11 -32.53
C GLU A 76 5.24 -7.73 -31.59
N THR A 77 4.94 -7.61 -30.32
CA THR A 77 5.97 -7.58 -29.29
C THR A 77 5.99 -8.91 -28.56
N HIS A 78 7.08 -9.64 -28.69
CA HIS A 78 7.35 -10.80 -27.86
C HIS A 78 7.61 -10.28 -26.43
N ALA A 79 6.84 -10.76 -25.47
CA ALA A 79 7.13 -10.51 -24.08
C ALA A 79 8.10 -11.59 -23.59
N GLU A 80 9.27 -11.19 -23.16
CA GLU A 80 10.15 -12.03 -22.36
C GLU A 80 9.54 -12.15 -20.97
N GLY A 81 9.11 -13.34 -20.59
CA GLY A 81 8.48 -13.62 -19.31
C GLY A 81 8.95 -14.95 -18.74
N PRO A 82 8.51 -15.33 -17.54
CA PRO A 82 8.88 -16.60 -16.89
C PRO A 82 8.43 -17.84 -17.67
N ALA A 83 7.63 -17.67 -18.72
CA ALA A 83 7.23 -18.71 -19.66
C ALA A 83 7.57 -18.30 -21.10
N PRO A 84 8.82 -18.43 -21.53
CA PRO A 84 9.31 -17.95 -22.82
C PRO A 84 8.67 -18.65 -24.04
N ASP A 85 7.99 -19.76 -23.82
CA ASP A 85 7.27 -20.53 -24.82
C ASP A 85 5.79 -20.11 -24.95
N ILE A 86 5.32 -19.11 -24.20
CA ILE A 86 4.00 -18.52 -24.32
C ILE A 86 4.15 -17.14 -24.96
N GLU A 87 3.49 -16.96 -26.09
CA GLU A 87 3.51 -15.69 -26.81
C GLU A 87 2.33 -14.81 -26.42
N TYR A 88 2.62 -13.54 -26.15
CA TYR A 88 1.63 -12.50 -25.87
C TYR A 88 1.70 -11.44 -26.96
N LEU A 89 0.58 -11.10 -27.52
CA LEU A 89 0.48 -10.11 -28.59
C LEU A 89 -0.66 -9.14 -28.32
N LEU A 90 -0.37 -7.85 -28.39
CA LEU A 90 -1.36 -6.80 -28.42
C LEU A 90 -1.50 -6.30 -29.86
N LYS A 91 -2.68 -6.46 -30.45
CA LYS A 91 -2.97 -6.06 -31.84
C LYS A 91 -4.04 -4.98 -31.87
N ARG A 92 -3.77 -3.90 -32.58
CA ARG A 92 -4.77 -2.88 -32.84
C ARG A 92 -5.46 -3.18 -34.18
N THR A 93 -6.76 -3.27 -34.11
CA THR A 93 -7.63 -3.25 -35.33
C THR A 93 -8.15 -1.83 -35.57
N ARG A 94 -8.96 -1.64 -36.60
CA ARG A 94 -9.60 -0.34 -36.87
C ARG A 94 -10.52 0.10 -35.73
N ASP A 95 -11.23 -0.85 -35.13
CA ASP A 95 -12.34 -0.59 -34.22
C ASP A 95 -12.13 -1.16 -32.80
N SER A 96 -11.05 -1.95 -32.60
CA SER A 96 -10.76 -2.61 -31.32
C SER A 96 -9.26 -2.70 -31.04
N LEU A 97 -8.96 -3.02 -29.80
CA LEU A 97 -7.65 -3.48 -29.34
C LEU A 97 -7.84 -4.92 -28.90
N GLU A 98 -7.04 -5.83 -29.45
CA GLU A 98 -7.13 -7.27 -29.18
C GLU A 98 -5.86 -7.76 -28.50
N TYR A 99 -6.03 -8.56 -27.47
CA TYR A 99 -4.95 -9.21 -26.76
C TYR A 99 -5.00 -10.71 -27.06
N ARG A 100 -3.89 -11.24 -27.57
CA ARG A 100 -3.75 -12.62 -28.00
C ARG A 100 -2.77 -13.34 -27.08
N VAL A 101 -3.11 -14.55 -26.72
CA VAL A 101 -2.24 -15.49 -26.02
C VAL A 101 -2.10 -16.75 -26.83
N GLN A 102 -0.88 -17.17 -27.09
CA GLN A 102 -0.54 -18.41 -27.78
C GLN A 102 0.25 -19.32 -26.85
N MET A 103 -0.29 -20.50 -26.54
CA MET A 103 0.40 -21.52 -25.78
C MET A 103 0.93 -22.66 -26.69
N PRO A 104 2.06 -23.32 -26.31
CA PRO A 104 2.62 -24.42 -27.09
C PRO A 104 1.62 -25.53 -27.35
N GLY A 105 1.50 -25.94 -28.61
CA GLY A 105 0.63 -27.05 -29.04
C GLY A 105 -0.87 -26.78 -28.93
N ARG A 106 -1.30 -25.55 -28.72
CA ARG A 106 -2.72 -25.15 -28.65
C ARG A 106 -3.01 -24.01 -29.61
N PRO A 107 -4.24 -23.86 -30.14
CA PRO A 107 -4.62 -22.70 -30.96
C PRO A 107 -4.54 -21.43 -30.15
N ALA A 108 -4.22 -20.29 -30.78
CA ALA A 108 -4.21 -19.01 -30.12
C ALA A 108 -5.61 -18.59 -29.68
N VAL A 109 -5.69 -17.86 -28.58
CA VAL A 109 -6.92 -17.27 -28.07
C VAL A 109 -6.79 -15.73 -28.10
N GLU A 110 -7.77 -15.05 -28.67
CA GLU A 110 -7.82 -13.59 -28.79
C GLU A 110 -9.04 -13.04 -28.05
N PHE A 111 -8.82 -11.97 -27.29
CA PHE A 111 -9.88 -11.28 -26.55
C PHE A 111 -9.87 -9.79 -26.83
N PRO A 112 -11.02 -9.17 -27.07
CA PRO A 112 -11.11 -7.74 -27.13
C PRO A 112 -10.81 -7.12 -25.77
N VAL A 113 -9.94 -6.12 -25.75
CA VAL A 113 -9.67 -5.33 -24.55
C VAL A 113 -10.93 -4.55 -24.20
N TYR A 114 -11.50 -4.78 -23.02
CA TYR A 114 -12.69 -4.08 -22.54
C TYR A 114 -12.37 -2.67 -22.07
N SER A 115 -11.25 -2.52 -21.36
CA SER A 115 -10.81 -1.22 -20.83
C SER A 115 -9.31 -1.24 -20.58
N MET A 116 -8.74 -0.05 -20.42
CA MET A 116 -7.35 0.14 -20.02
C MET A 116 -7.27 0.95 -18.74
N VAL A 117 -6.39 0.55 -17.84
CA VAL A 117 -6.18 1.18 -16.54
C VAL A 117 -4.72 1.56 -16.40
N GLY A 118 -4.45 2.79 -15.94
CA GLY A 118 -3.08 3.27 -15.74
C GLY A 118 -2.83 4.65 -16.32
N GLY A 119 -1.57 5.02 -16.47
CA GLY A 119 -1.15 6.33 -16.92
C GLY A 119 -0.26 6.29 -18.16
N ASP A 120 -0.27 7.37 -18.93
CA ASP A 120 0.50 7.49 -20.19
C ASP A 120 2.03 7.38 -19.96
N ARG A 121 2.52 7.64 -18.76
CA ARG A 121 3.96 7.63 -18.46
C ARG A 121 4.46 6.31 -17.92
N HIS A 122 3.64 5.58 -17.16
CA HIS A 122 4.11 4.41 -16.42
C HIS A 122 3.64 3.11 -17.05
N GLY A 123 2.46 3.07 -17.65
CA GLY A 123 1.95 1.90 -18.32
C GLY A 123 0.44 1.80 -18.28
N LEU A 124 -0.09 0.98 -19.17
CA LEU A 124 -1.51 0.70 -19.31
C LEU A 124 -1.74 -0.79 -19.14
N SER A 125 -2.42 -1.17 -18.07
CA SER A 125 -2.94 -2.52 -17.88
C SER A 125 -4.21 -2.72 -18.68
N PHE A 126 -4.41 -3.93 -19.21
CA PHE A 126 -5.57 -4.27 -20.04
C PHE A 126 -6.57 -5.07 -19.22
N LEU A 127 -7.83 -4.72 -19.36
CA LEU A 127 -8.94 -5.44 -18.75
C LEU A 127 -9.77 -6.12 -19.84
N PHE A 128 -10.14 -7.37 -19.62
CA PHE A 128 -10.99 -8.17 -20.49
C PHE A 128 -12.28 -8.52 -19.78
N ARG A 129 -13.37 -8.53 -20.50
CA ARG A 129 -14.62 -9.14 -20.03
C ARG A 129 -14.75 -10.51 -20.66
N VAL A 130 -14.51 -11.55 -19.86
CA VAL A 130 -14.72 -12.94 -20.31
C VAL A 130 -16.18 -13.30 -20.03
N PRO A 131 -16.93 -13.72 -21.06
CA PRO A 131 -18.32 -14.15 -20.86
C PRO A 131 -18.38 -15.45 -20.05
N ALA A 132 -19.52 -15.70 -19.43
CA ALA A 132 -19.80 -17.02 -18.87
C ALA A 132 -19.81 -18.06 -20.00
N LEU A 133 -19.02 -19.12 -19.84
CA LEU A 133 -18.95 -20.22 -20.81
C LEU A 133 -19.36 -21.50 -20.10
N GLU A 134 -20.27 -22.24 -20.70
CA GLU A 134 -20.69 -23.53 -20.18
C GLU A 134 -19.51 -24.51 -20.18
N GLY A 135 -19.27 -25.21 -19.07
CA GLY A 135 -18.11 -26.09 -18.89
C GLY A 135 -16.76 -25.40 -18.71
N SER A 136 -16.74 -24.06 -18.59
CA SER A 136 -15.54 -23.29 -18.23
C SER A 136 -15.42 -23.13 -16.72
N PRO A 137 -14.18 -23.01 -16.18
CA PRO A 137 -13.98 -22.60 -14.79
C PRO A 137 -14.54 -21.22 -14.45
N LEU A 138 -14.98 -20.46 -15.46
CA LEU A 138 -15.64 -19.15 -15.30
C LEU A 138 -17.14 -19.29 -15.59
N PRO A 139 -17.97 -19.77 -14.64
CA PRO A 139 -19.40 -19.98 -14.86
C PRO A 139 -20.20 -18.67 -14.97
N VAL A 140 -19.63 -17.55 -14.59
CA VAL A 140 -20.21 -16.21 -14.71
C VAL A 140 -19.23 -15.28 -15.42
N ALA A 141 -19.75 -14.27 -16.11
CA ALA A 141 -18.91 -13.27 -16.76
C ALA A 141 -18.06 -12.53 -15.72
N ARG A 142 -16.75 -12.52 -15.94
CA ARG A 142 -15.77 -11.90 -15.06
C ARG A 142 -14.91 -10.88 -15.79
N LEU A 143 -14.38 -9.93 -15.04
CA LEU A 143 -13.37 -9.00 -15.51
C LEU A 143 -11.98 -9.58 -15.17
N LEU A 144 -11.11 -9.68 -16.16
CA LEU A 144 -9.72 -10.14 -15.99
C LEU A 144 -8.77 -8.99 -16.24
N GLU A 145 -7.71 -8.91 -15.42
CA GLU A 145 -6.55 -8.05 -15.69
C GLU A 145 -5.47 -8.85 -16.41
N ALA A 146 -4.93 -8.30 -17.51
CA ALA A 146 -3.90 -8.94 -18.29
C ALA A 146 -2.63 -9.21 -17.50
N ARG A 147 -1.97 -10.33 -17.77
CA ARG A 147 -0.66 -10.67 -17.19
C ARG A 147 0.45 -9.70 -17.63
N TYR A 148 0.35 -9.11 -18.80
CA TYR A 148 1.27 -8.12 -19.34
C TYR A 148 0.57 -6.80 -19.56
N PHE A 149 1.26 -5.71 -19.27
CA PHE A 149 0.79 -4.35 -19.52
C PHE A 149 1.68 -3.64 -20.55
N HIS A 150 1.16 -2.59 -21.17
CA HIS A 150 1.94 -1.76 -22.08
C HIS A 150 2.80 -0.78 -21.28
N TYR A 151 4.13 -0.92 -21.39
CA TYR A 151 5.09 0.01 -20.81
C TYR A 151 5.44 1.11 -21.83
N ALA A 152 4.93 2.33 -21.58
CA ALA A 152 4.94 3.41 -22.54
C ALA A 152 6.34 3.95 -22.87
N GLU A 153 7.28 3.97 -21.89
CA GLU A 153 8.62 4.51 -22.09
C GLU A 153 9.45 3.65 -23.07
N ALA A 154 9.33 2.34 -23.00
CA ALA A 154 10.03 1.40 -23.88
C ALA A 154 9.20 0.98 -25.09
N ASN A 155 7.89 1.31 -25.12
CA ASN A 155 6.93 0.85 -26.12
C ASN A 155 6.92 -0.68 -26.27
N THR A 156 6.91 -1.40 -25.14
CA THR A 156 6.95 -2.86 -25.04
C THR A 156 5.83 -3.38 -24.14
N LEU A 157 5.61 -4.69 -24.15
CA LEU A 157 4.84 -5.36 -23.12
C LEU A 157 5.78 -5.73 -21.97
N ALA A 158 5.40 -5.38 -20.75
CA ALA A 158 6.12 -5.74 -19.54
C ALA A 158 5.23 -6.57 -18.61
N PHE A 159 5.85 -7.45 -17.84
CA PHE A 159 5.14 -8.32 -16.91
C PHE A 159 4.49 -7.49 -15.78
N SER A 160 3.21 -7.75 -15.51
CA SER A 160 2.47 -7.04 -14.47
C SER A 160 2.91 -7.50 -13.07
N LEU A 161 3.15 -6.54 -12.19
CA LEU A 161 3.47 -6.83 -10.79
C LEU A 161 2.30 -7.54 -10.10
N GLY A 162 2.61 -8.45 -9.17
CA GLY A 162 1.61 -9.20 -8.40
C GLY A 162 1.05 -10.45 -9.11
N PHE A 163 1.60 -10.82 -10.25
CA PHE A 163 1.34 -12.13 -10.86
C PHE A 163 2.41 -13.13 -10.42
N PRO A 164 2.05 -14.43 -10.27
CA PRO A 164 3.04 -15.47 -10.03
C PRO A 164 4.02 -15.56 -11.21
N GLU A 165 5.31 -15.70 -10.93
CA GLU A 165 6.35 -15.89 -11.95
C GLU A 165 6.34 -17.32 -12.54
N GLU A 166 5.48 -18.20 -12.02
CA GLU A 166 5.35 -19.56 -12.46
C GLU A 166 4.69 -19.65 -13.86
N LYS A 167 5.06 -20.71 -14.59
CA LYS A 167 4.49 -20.98 -15.93
C LYS A 167 2.99 -21.25 -15.81
N PRO A 168 2.13 -20.52 -16.54
CA PRO A 168 0.70 -20.77 -16.52
C PRO A 168 0.35 -22.18 -17.03
N ALA A 169 -0.56 -22.85 -16.34
CA ALA A 169 -1.02 -24.20 -16.70
C ALA A 169 -2.14 -24.19 -17.74
N SER A 170 -2.90 -23.12 -17.84
CA SER A 170 -4.06 -22.98 -18.75
C SER A 170 -4.09 -21.59 -19.41
N TYR A 171 -4.95 -21.45 -20.43
CA TYR A 171 -5.16 -20.14 -21.08
C TYR A 171 -5.70 -19.09 -20.12
N GLU A 172 -6.61 -19.48 -19.22
CA GLU A 172 -7.22 -18.57 -18.25
C GLU A 172 -6.16 -17.99 -17.33
N THR A 173 -5.23 -18.82 -16.84
CA THR A 173 -4.12 -18.36 -16.00
C THR A 173 -3.02 -17.66 -16.80
N ALA A 174 -2.87 -17.98 -18.09
CA ALA A 174 -1.94 -17.30 -18.98
C ALA A 174 -2.45 -15.89 -19.33
N MET A 175 -3.74 -15.72 -19.58
CA MET A 175 -4.32 -14.42 -19.92
C MET A 175 -4.14 -13.39 -18.81
N GLY A 176 -4.35 -13.78 -17.56
CA GLY A 176 -4.29 -12.84 -16.47
C GLY A 176 -4.93 -13.35 -15.18
N ARG A 177 -5.35 -12.44 -14.33
CA ARG A 177 -6.06 -12.74 -13.09
C ARG A 177 -7.50 -12.26 -13.14
N VAL A 178 -8.37 -13.03 -12.52
CA VAL A 178 -9.75 -12.61 -12.28
C VAL A 178 -9.75 -11.44 -11.30
N LEU A 179 -10.40 -10.35 -11.68
CA LEU A 179 -10.69 -9.28 -10.73
C LEU A 179 -11.89 -9.71 -9.89
N THR A 180 -11.66 -9.90 -8.60
CA THR A 180 -12.70 -10.15 -7.63
C THR A 180 -13.58 -8.91 -7.48
N PRO A 181 -14.81 -9.02 -6.97
CA PRO A 181 -15.65 -7.84 -6.70
C PRO A 181 -14.97 -6.81 -5.80
N TYR A 182 -14.11 -7.24 -4.89
CA TYR A 182 -13.34 -6.36 -4.01
C TYR A 182 -12.22 -5.64 -4.78
N LEU A 183 -11.39 -6.36 -5.55
CA LEU A 183 -10.35 -5.77 -6.38
C LEU A 183 -10.95 -4.85 -7.45
N GLU A 184 -12.04 -5.26 -8.11
CA GLU A 184 -12.73 -4.42 -9.08
C GLU A 184 -13.15 -3.10 -8.42
N LYS A 185 -13.81 -3.14 -7.26
CA LYS A 185 -14.20 -1.96 -6.50
C LYS A 185 -13.00 -1.09 -6.11
N ARG A 186 -11.89 -1.70 -5.72
CA ARG A 186 -10.66 -1.00 -5.34
C ARG A 186 -9.99 -0.35 -6.55
N CYS A 187 -9.83 -1.08 -7.66
CA CYS A 187 -9.31 -0.53 -8.91
C CYS A 187 -10.17 0.65 -9.40
N LEU A 188 -11.50 0.48 -9.42
CA LEU A 188 -12.46 1.50 -9.83
C LEU A 188 -12.45 2.71 -8.88
N GLY A 189 -12.21 2.49 -7.59
CA GLY A 189 -12.11 3.56 -6.59
C GLY A 189 -10.95 4.50 -6.85
N CYS A 190 -9.77 3.94 -7.15
CA CYS A 190 -8.56 4.71 -7.40
C CYS A 190 -8.48 5.24 -8.84
N HIS A 191 -8.91 4.44 -9.83
CA HIS A 191 -8.80 4.80 -11.24
C HIS A 191 -10.04 5.52 -11.78
N GLY A 192 -11.02 5.81 -10.94
CA GLY A 192 -12.22 6.52 -11.32
C GLY A 192 -13.17 5.67 -12.15
N ALA A 193 -14.00 4.88 -11.45
CA ALA A 193 -15.05 4.09 -12.07
C ALA A 193 -15.87 4.91 -13.06
N PRO A 194 -16.33 4.31 -14.17
CA PRO A 194 -17.30 4.95 -15.05
C PRO A 194 -18.53 5.38 -14.25
N ARG A 195 -18.83 6.67 -14.28
CA ARG A 195 -20.04 7.24 -13.65
C ARG A 195 -20.95 7.80 -14.73
N THR A 196 -22.23 7.46 -14.66
CA THR A 196 -23.22 7.94 -15.62
C THR A 196 -23.92 9.16 -15.08
N TYR A 197 -23.91 10.23 -15.84
CA TYR A 197 -24.61 11.49 -15.58
C TYR A 197 -25.59 11.75 -16.74
N GLY A 198 -26.85 11.36 -16.58
CA GLY A 198 -27.81 11.37 -17.68
C GLY A 198 -27.35 10.44 -18.82
N THR A 199 -27.06 11.01 -19.99
CA THR A 199 -26.54 10.27 -21.17
C THR A 199 -25.02 10.26 -21.27
N HIS A 200 -24.33 10.96 -20.37
CA HIS A 200 -22.87 11.09 -20.37
C HIS A 200 -22.21 10.16 -19.35
N VAL A 201 -21.15 9.48 -19.78
CA VAL A 201 -20.32 8.63 -18.91
C VAL A 201 -18.97 9.31 -18.71
N GLU A 202 -18.62 9.57 -17.47
CA GLU A 202 -17.28 10.02 -17.09
C GLU A 202 -16.42 8.87 -16.60
N THR A 203 -15.14 8.90 -16.94
CA THR A 203 -14.13 7.93 -16.51
C THR A 203 -12.91 8.66 -15.97
N GLY A 204 -12.11 7.97 -15.16
CA GLY A 204 -10.95 8.55 -14.52
C GLY A 204 -11.30 9.40 -13.28
N VAL A 205 -10.29 9.89 -12.59
CA VAL A 205 -10.47 10.73 -11.40
C VAL A 205 -11.09 12.07 -11.80
N SER A 206 -12.23 12.40 -11.21
CA SER A 206 -12.97 13.64 -11.46
C SER A 206 -12.76 14.68 -10.36
N CYS A 207 -13.26 15.89 -10.59
CA CYS A 207 -13.21 16.98 -9.59
C CYS A 207 -13.80 16.55 -8.24
N GLU A 208 -14.92 15.86 -8.28
CA GLU A 208 -15.68 15.45 -7.10
C GLU A 208 -15.04 14.30 -6.30
N ASN A 209 -14.04 13.61 -6.83
CA ASN A 209 -13.26 12.65 -6.07
C ASN A 209 -12.44 13.34 -4.94
N CYS A 210 -11.99 14.57 -5.19
CA CYS A 210 -11.20 15.34 -4.24
C CYS A 210 -12.03 16.41 -3.51
N HIS A 211 -13.00 17.01 -4.20
CA HIS A 211 -13.78 18.13 -3.69
C HIS A 211 -15.12 17.75 -3.07
N GLY A 212 -15.56 16.50 -3.24
CA GLY A 212 -16.87 16.02 -2.82
C GLY A 212 -18.00 16.41 -3.75
N PRO A 213 -19.27 16.05 -3.43
CA PRO A 213 -20.43 16.26 -4.27
C PRO A 213 -20.67 17.73 -4.61
N GLY A 214 -20.92 18.06 -5.88
CA GLY A 214 -21.10 19.43 -6.36
C GLY A 214 -22.49 20.02 -6.13
N GLN A 215 -23.52 19.19 -5.90
CA GLN A 215 -24.89 19.67 -5.70
C GLN A 215 -25.06 20.62 -4.52
N PRO A 216 -24.50 20.32 -3.32
CA PRO A 216 -24.54 21.27 -2.19
C PRO A 216 -23.84 22.59 -2.54
N HIS A 217 -22.75 22.55 -3.33
CA HIS A 217 -22.04 23.76 -3.77
C HIS A 217 -22.92 24.66 -4.65
N LEU A 218 -23.59 24.09 -5.65
CA LEU A 218 -24.53 24.86 -6.48
C LEU A 218 -25.69 25.44 -5.66
N ALA A 219 -26.23 24.66 -4.72
CA ALA A 219 -27.28 25.12 -3.84
C ALA A 219 -26.82 26.29 -2.94
N ALA A 220 -25.58 26.23 -2.43
CA ALA A 220 -24.97 27.29 -1.62
C ALA A 220 -24.78 28.57 -2.44
N LEU A 221 -24.30 28.46 -3.69
CA LEU A 221 -24.17 29.58 -4.61
C LEU A 221 -25.53 30.24 -4.91
N GLY A 222 -26.56 29.45 -5.16
CA GLY A 222 -27.93 29.95 -5.41
C GLY A 222 -28.51 30.71 -4.20
N LYS A 223 -28.10 30.37 -2.98
CA LYS A 223 -28.50 31.05 -1.72
C LYS A 223 -27.53 32.17 -1.30
N HIS A 224 -26.52 32.47 -2.10
CA HIS A 224 -25.46 33.43 -1.74
C HIS A 224 -24.80 33.13 -0.38
N SER A 225 -24.66 31.84 -0.04
CA SER A 225 -24.04 31.41 1.21
C SER A 225 -22.55 31.78 1.27
N ARG A 226 -22.08 32.15 2.48
CA ARG A 226 -20.63 32.31 2.73
C ARG A 226 -19.89 30.96 2.75
N ASP A 227 -20.55 29.95 3.27
CA ASP A 227 -20.07 28.58 3.16
C ASP A 227 -20.50 28.02 1.80
N LEU A 228 -19.54 27.70 0.97
CA LEU A 228 -19.74 27.20 -0.39
C LEU A 228 -20.07 25.72 -0.44
N ALA A 229 -20.14 25.04 0.70
CA ALA A 229 -20.52 23.63 0.84
C ALA A 229 -19.74 22.70 -0.12
N ILE A 230 -18.45 22.98 -0.33
CA ILE A 230 -17.53 22.16 -1.11
C ILE A 230 -16.18 22.11 -0.43
N SER A 231 -15.56 20.93 -0.41
CA SER A 231 -14.23 20.76 0.17
C SER A 231 -13.16 21.46 -0.69
N ASN A 232 -12.32 22.24 -0.04
CA ASN A 232 -11.07 22.71 -0.64
C ASN A 232 -9.91 22.14 0.17
N PRO A 233 -9.20 21.13 -0.32
CA PRO A 233 -8.12 20.47 0.44
C PRO A 233 -7.07 21.44 0.98
N ASP A 234 -6.70 22.48 0.25
CA ASP A 234 -5.69 23.47 0.70
C ASP A 234 -6.17 24.33 1.89
N LYS A 235 -7.47 24.34 2.19
CA LYS A 235 -8.03 25.05 3.34
C LYS A 235 -8.26 24.17 4.56
N LEU A 236 -8.05 22.88 4.43
CA LEU A 236 -8.14 21.94 5.54
C LEU A 236 -6.94 22.11 6.49
N PRO A 237 -7.07 21.70 7.76
CA PRO A 237 -5.91 21.53 8.64
C PRO A 237 -4.82 20.71 7.96
N VAL A 238 -3.55 21.08 8.16
CA VAL A 238 -2.43 20.50 7.39
C VAL A 238 -2.42 18.96 7.33
N PRO A 239 -2.66 18.22 8.43
CA PRO A 239 -2.72 16.76 8.37
C PRO A 239 -3.85 16.23 7.48
N GLU A 240 -4.93 16.96 7.36
CA GLU A 240 -6.11 16.57 6.57
C GLU A 240 -5.98 16.88 5.08
N GLN A 241 -5.04 17.78 4.70
CA GLN A 241 -4.82 18.15 3.30
C GLN A 241 -4.41 16.96 2.43
N MET A 242 -3.78 15.94 3.01
CA MET A 242 -3.39 14.72 2.30
C MET A 242 -4.52 13.69 2.17
N ARG A 243 -5.63 13.85 2.89
CA ARG A 243 -6.74 12.90 2.92
C ARG A 243 -7.30 12.56 1.53
N PRO A 244 -7.54 13.52 0.61
CA PRO A 244 -7.98 13.18 -0.74
C PRO A 244 -6.97 12.32 -1.50
N CYS A 245 -5.67 12.57 -1.32
CA CYS A 245 -4.62 11.80 -1.99
C CYS A 245 -4.52 10.39 -1.40
N SER A 246 -4.68 10.25 -0.09
CA SER A 246 -4.57 8.96 0.61
C SER A 246 -5.63 7.94 0.21
N GLN A 247 -6.74 8.36 -0.38
CA GLN A 247 -7.75 7.44 -0.91
C GLN A 247 -7.19 6.50 -2.00
N CYS A 248 -6.14 6.95 -2.72
CA CYS A 248 -5.53 6.20 -3.80
C CYS A 248 -4.02 5.97 -3.57
N HIS A 249 -3.35 6.85 -2.83
CA HIS A 249 -1.89 6.88 -2.67
C HIS A 249 -1.41 6.51 -1.26
N ALA A 250 -2.22 5.85 -0.46
CA ALA A 250 -1.85 5.43 0.91
C ALA A 250 -1.59 3.93 1.08
N GLY A 251 -1.64 3.17 0.00
CA GLY A 251 -1.53 1.72 0.10
C GLY A 251 -2.70 1.07 0.85
N SER A 252 -2.49 -0.12 1.39
CA SER A 252 -3.41 -0.72 2.35
C SER A 252 -3.26 0.01 3.69
N SER A 253 -4.29 0.68 4.13
CA SER A 253 -4.35 1.77 5.11
C SER A 253 -3.94 1.46 6.55
N VAL A 254 -3.26 0.37 6.84
CA VAL A 254 -3.13 -0.14 8.23
C VAL A 254 -1.69 -0.29 8.71
N ILE A 255 -0.69 -0.06 7.87
CA ILE A 255 0.68 -0.35 8.26
C ILE A 255 1.45 0.94 8.50
N GLU A 256 1.81 1.19 9.77
CA GLU A 256 2.71 2.27 10.19
C GLU A 256 4.15 2.04 9.72
N ASP A 257 4.48 0.82 9.33
CA ASP A 257 5.78 0.44 8.78
C ASP A 257 5.84 0.54 7.26
N PRO A 258 7.00 0.87 6.69
CA PRO A 258 7.18 0.88 5.25
C PRO A 258 6.84 -0.51 4.68
N MET A 259 5.93 -0.51 3.70
CA MET A 259 5.46 -1.73 3.05
C MET A 259 6.58 -2.46 2.32
N PRO A 260 6.48 -3.79 2.17
CA PRO A 260 7.39 -4.56 1.33
C PRO A 260 7.45 -3.99 -0.09
N ASP A 261 8.62 -4.07 -0.69
CA ASP A 261 8.95 -3.49 -2.00
C ASP A 261 8.05 -3.94 -3.16
N ASP A 262 7.26 -4.99 -3.00
CA ASP A 262 6.63 -5.71 -4.11
C ASP A 262 5.19 -5.29 -4.41
N THR A 263 4.51 -4.55 -3.53
CA THR A 263 3.06 -4.43 -3.64
C THR A 263 2.51 -3.04 -3.92
N LEU A 264 3.25 -1.95 -3.73
CA LEU A 264 2.62 -0.62 -3.74
C LEU A 264 3.38 0.45 -4.53
N ILE A 265 3.06 0.51 -5.81
CA ILE A 265 3.30 1.69 -6.67
C ILE A 265 2.59 2.95 -6.12
N SER A 266 1.64 2.78 -5.19
CA SER A 266 0.73 3.84 -4.73
C SER A 266 0.88 4.24 -3.26
N ASP A 267 2.02 3.98 -2.60
CA ASP A 267 2.20 4.22 -1.16
C ASP A 267 2.92 5.54 -0.81
N GLN A 268 2.79 6.53 -1.65
CA GLN A 268 3.49 7.82 -1.50
C GLN A 268 3.12 8.56 -0.22
N VAL A 269 1.87 8.43 0.24
CA VAL A 269 1.40 9.12 1.45
C VAL A 269 2.01 8.52 2.70
N THR A 270 2.05 7.19 2.80
CA THR A 270 2.65 6.47 3.93
C THR A 270 4.16 6.71 3.98
N ALA A 271 4.83 6.61 2.83
CA ALA A 271 6.25 6.89 2.71
C ALA A 271 6.60 8.32 3.15
N LEU A 272 5.79 9.32 2.73
CA LEU A 272 5.99 10.71 3.17
C LEU A 272 5.79 10.87 4.68
N LYS A 273 4.76 10.25 5.25
CA LYS A 273 4.50 10.29 6.71
C LYS A 273 5.62 9.65 7.53
N ASN A 274 6.32 8.67 6.99
CA ASN A 274 7.47 8.04 7.62
C ASN A 274 8.73 8.91 7.61
N SER A 275 8.75 10.00 6.83
CA SER A 275 9.88 10.90 6.75
C SER A 275 10.06 11.70 8.05
N GLU A 276 11.28 11.80 8.55
CA GLU A 276 11.60 12.62 9.71
C GLU A 276 11.17 14.10 9.54
N CYS A 277 11.35 14.66 8.35
CA CYS A 277 10.92 16.02 8.08
C CYS A 277 9.40 16.21 8.23
N TRP A 278 8.57 15.24 7.83
CA TRP A 278 7.12 15.28 8.02
C TRP A 278 6.76 15.21 9.51
N ARG A 279 7.34 14.25 10.22
CA ARG A 279 7.09 14.02 11.66
C ARG A 279 7.53 15.23 12.50
N GLN A 280 8.75 15.72 12.30
CA GLN A 280 9.29 16.84 13.07
C GLN A 280 8.63 18.18 12.73
N SER A 281 8.06 18.34 11.54
CA SER A 281 7.33 19.55 11.13
C SER A 281 5.85 19.53 11.50
N ALA A 282 5.33 18.49 12.18
CA ALA A 282 3.91 18.30 12.41
C ALA A 282 3.10 18.21 11.12
N GLY A 283 3.64 17.57 10.11
CA GLY A 283 2.96 17.35 8.85
C GLY A 283 2.85 18.61 7.98
N GLN A 284 3.70 19.61 8.15
CA GLN A 284 3.68 20.84 7.32
C GLN A 284 4.08 20.59 5.85
N ILE A 285 4.59 19.40 5.53
CA ILE A 285 4.87 18.99 4.15
C ILE A 285 3.70 18.17 3.64
N THR A 286 3.04 18.65 2.60
CA THR A 286 1.91 18.01 1.95
C THR A 286 2.18 17.74 0.47
N CYS A 287 1.36 16.91 -0.16
CA CYS A 287 1.50 16.59 -1.59
C CYS A 287 1.48 17.83 -2.47
N THR A 288 0.64 18.81 -2.15
CA THR A 288 0.47 20.05 -2.93
C THR A 288 1.65 21.01 -2.85
N ASN A 289 2.57 20.83 -1.92
CA ASN A 289 3.81 21.60 -1.90
C ASN A 289 4.72 21.29 -3.12
N CYS A 290 4.64 20.07 -3.64
CA CYS A 290 5.42 19.61 -4.78
C CYS A 290 4.56 19.38 -6.03
N HIS A 291 3.34 18.87 -5.87
CA HIS A 291 2.44 18.51 -6.94
C HIS A 291 1.29 19.50 -7.12
N ASN A 292 0.84 19.68 -8.35
CA ASN A 292 -0.41 20.35 -8.67
C ASN A 292 -1.43 19.33 -9.15
N PRO A 293 -2.50 19.00 -8.37
CA PRO A 293 -3.46 17.98 -8.75
C PRO A 293 -4.28 18.33 -10.01
N HIS A 294 -4.27 19.60 -10.41
CA HIS A 294 -5.00 20.06 -11.59
C HIS A 294 -4.14 20.11 -12.86
N GLN A 295 -2.85 19.81 -12.77
CA GLN A 295 -1.95 19.90 -13.90
C GLN A 295 -0.72 19.01 -13.73
N ASP A 296 -0.49 18.12 -14.67
CA ASP A 296 0.79 17.42 -14.76
C ASP A 296 1.92 18.37 -15.09
N ALA A 297 3.06 18.16 -14.47
CA ALA A 297 4.25 18.94 -14.70
C ALA A 297 5.41 18.06 -15.17
N PRO A 298 6.29 18.56 -16.06
CA PRO A 298 7.54 17.89 -16.38
C PRO A 298 8.37 17.62 -15.12
N ARG A 299 9.13 16.54 -15.11
CA ARG A 299 9.93 16.10 -13.96
C ARG A 299 10.85 17.21 -13.41
N ALA A 300 11.50 17.98 -14.29
CA ALA A 300 12.36 19.09 -13.89
C ALA A 300 11.60 20.15 -13.08
N VAL A 301 10.33 20.41 -13.43
CA VAL A 301 9.47 21.36 -12.69
C VAL A 301 9.09 20.81 -11.32
N LEU A 302 8.80 19.51 -11.23
CA LEU A 302 8.50 18.84 -9.94
C LEU A 302 9.72 18.87 -9.03
N ILE A 303 10.91 18.53 -9.54
CA ILE A 303 12.17 18.60 -8.79
C ILE A 303 12.39 20.03 -8.27
N ALA A 304 12.28 21.03 -9.12
CA ALA A 304 12.47 22.42 -8.71
C ALA A 304 11.45 22.89 -7.66
N ARG A 305 10.21 22.40 -7.68
CA ARG A 305 9.21 22.65 -6.63
C ARG A 305 9.58 21.97 -5.31
N ALA A 306 9.97 20.71 -5.37
CA ALA A 306 10.39 19.95 -4.20
C ALA A 306 11.61 20.59 -3.54
N GLU A 307 12.63 20.98 -4.29
CA GLU A 307 13.81 21.65 -3.76
C GLU A 307 13.46 23.00 -3.09
N ARG A 308 12.59 23.80 -3.70
CA ARG A 308 12.08 25.03 -3.05
C ARG A 308 11.36 24.73 -1.75
N THR A 309 10.62 23.65 -1.68
CA THR A 309 9.94 23.21 -0.45
C THR A 309 10.94 22.82 0.62
N CYS A 310 11.96 22.03 0.28
CA CYS A 310 13.06 21.69 1.19
C CYS A 310 13.76 22.94 1.75
N LEU A 311 14.04 23.92 0.88
CA LEU A 311 14.74 25.14 1.24
C LEU A 311 13.94 26.10 2.13
N ARG A 312 12.63 25.94 2.30
CA ARG A 312 11.87 26.71 3.30
C ARG A 312 12.37 26.45 4.72
N CYS A 313 12.77 25.23 5.01
CA CYS A 313 13.28 24.80 6.31
C CYS A 313 14.81 24.64 6.31
N HIS A 314 15.40 24.22 5.19
CA HIS A 314 16.82 23.91 5.06
C HIS A 314 17.65 25.05 4.40
N SER A 315 17.15 26.28 4.37
CA SER A 315 17.92 27.42 3.88
C SER A 315 18.85 28.00 4.96
N ALA A 316 19.95 28.63 4.54
CA ALA A 316 20.86 29.33 5.45
C ALA A 316 20.17 30.44 6.26
N ALA A 317 19.12 31.05 5.69
CA ALA A 317 18.31 32.08 6.38
C ALA A 317 17.36 31.48 7.43
N ALA A 318 16.82 30.29 7.19
CA ALA A 318 15.95 29.60 8.14
C ALA A 318 16.74 28.94 9.29
N ILE A 319 17.97 28.54 9.02
CA ILE A 319 18.87 27.86 9.97
C ILE A 319 20.06 28.76 10.26
N LYS A 320 19.91 29.64 11.23
CA LYS A 320 20.87 30.73 11.56
C LYS A 320 22.34 30.31 11.70
N HIS A 321 22.74 29.06 11.75
CA HIS A 321 24.11 28.61 11.97
C HIS A 321 24.46 27.22 11.45
N ALA A 322 23.59 26.56 10.67
CA ALA A 322 23.87 25.22 10.15
C ALA A 322 24.17 25.30 8.66
N GLY A 323 25.30 24.81 8.27
CA GLY A 323 25.56 24.55 6.86
C GLY A 323 24.45 23.68 6.31
N LEU A 324 23.83 24.12 5.22
CA LEU A 324 23.07 23.27 4.31
C LEU A 324 23.83 21.96 4.08
N CYS A 325 23.16 20.96 3.53
CA CYS A 325 23.79 19.72 3.15
C CYS A 325 25.29 19.90 2.82
N PRO A 326 26.18 19.24 3.53
CA PRO A 326 27.65 19.43 3.35
C PRO A 326 28.13 19.01 1.96
N VAL A 327 27.30 18.24 1.20
CA VAL A 327 27.63 17.77 -0.14
C VAL A 327 27.21 18.78 -1.20
N ASN A 328 25.96 19.27 -1.21
CA ASN A 328 25.37 19.99 -2.34
C ASN A 328 24.82 21.39 -2.05
N ARG A 329 25.08 21.99 -0.89
CA ARG A 329 24.74 23.37 -0.51
C ARG A 329 23.40 23.93 -1.03
N GLY A 330 22.35 23.09 -1.12
CA GLY A 330 20.99 23.53 -1.46
C GLY A 330 20.49 23.18 -2.87
N THR A 331 21.17 22.32 -3.58
CA THR A 331 20.72 21.76 -4.87
C THR A 331 20.83 20.24 -4.89
N GLY A 332 20.05 19.56 -5.74
CA GLY A 332 20.10 18.11 -5.90
C GLY A 332 19.51 17.33 -4.72
N CYS A 333 18.71 17.98 -3.87
CA CYS A 333 18.11 17.36 -2.68
C CYS A 333 17.28 16.11 -3.04
N VAL A 334 16.47 16.21 -4.10
CA VAL A 334 15.58 15.15 -4.55
C VAL A 334 16.35 13.91 -4.96
N GLY A 335 17.47 14.07 -5.69
CA GLY A 335 18.28 12.96 -6.16
C GLY A 335 18.92 12.12 -5.05
N CYS A 336 19.14 12.73 -3.86
CA CYS A 336 19.77 12.06 -2.73
C CYS A 336 18.76 11.59 -1.67
N HIS A 337 17.65 12.33 -1.49
CA HIS A 337 16.69 12.07 -0.40
C HIS A 337 15.37 11.48 -0.87
N MET A 338 15.09 11.53 -2.17
CA MET A 338 13.94 10.93 -2.85
C MET A 338 14.44 10.23 -4.12
N ALA A 339 15.37 9.30 -3.96
CA ALA A 339 15.99 8.59 -5.08
C ALA A 339 14.93 7.83 -5.89
N ASN A 340 15.25 7.60 -7.16
CA ASN A 340 14.41 6.73 -7.96
C ASN A 340 14.66 5.27 -7.59
N GLU A 341 13.59 4.55 -7.38
CA GLU A 341 13.58 3.09 -7.28
C GLU A 341 13.07 2.49 -8.58
N VAL A 342 13.69 1.42 -9.00
CA VAL A 342 13.21 0.58 -10.10
C VAL A 342 12.40 -0.55 -9.48
N ARG A 343 11.12 -0.60 -9.79
CA ARG A 343 10.20 -1.65 -9.34
C ARG A 343 9.61 -2.35 -10.57
N GLY A 344 10.15 -3.53 -10.89
CA GLY A 344 9.84 -4.18 -12.16
C GLY A 344 10.19 -3.26 -13.34
N ALA A 345 9.22 -2.97 -14.20
CA ALA A 345 9.39 -2.05 -15.33
C ALA A 345 9.22 -0.56 -14.95
N PHE A 346 8.85 -0.24 -13.69
CA PHE A 346 8.56 1.13 -13.28
C PHE A 346 9.74 1.79 -12.60
N THR A 347 9.94 3.07 -12.88
CA THR A 347 10.85 3.94 -12.13
C THR A 347 10.03 4.95 -11.35
N ILE A 348 10.05 4.86 -10.02
CA ILE A 348 9.25 5.66 -9.12
C ILE A 348 10.16 6.47 -8.21
N ALA A 349 9.85 7.74 -7.95
CA ALA A 349 10.55 8.51 -6.92
C ALA A 349 10.07 8.05 -5.55
N GLU A 350 10.99 7.67 -4.69
CA GLU A 350 10.69 7.32 -3.31
C GLU A 350 10.19 8.56 -2.56
N HIS A 351 9.06 8.44 -1.85
CA HIS A 351 8.50 9.54 -1.07
C HIS A 351 8.89 9.48 0.42
N TRP A 352 9.58 8.45 0.83
CA TRP A 352 10.24 8.41 2.13
C TRP A 352 11.51 9.25 2.08
N ILE A 353 11.41 10.50 2.51
CA ILE A 353 12.51 11.47 2.46
C ILE A 353 13.51 11.14 3.57
N ARG A 354 14.63 10.53 3.20
CA ARG A 354 15.67 10.04 4.10
C ARG A 354 17.06 10.15 3.46
N VAL A 355 18.11 9.89 4.24
CA VAL A 355 19.42 9.59 3.67
C VAL A 355 19.38 8.16 3.15
N GLN A 356 19.63 7.99 1.86
CA GLN A 356 19.55 6.67 1.23
C GLN A 356 20.62 5.72 1.76
N PRO A 357 20.31 4.42 1.93
CA PRO A 357 21.29 3.41 2.33
C PRO A 357 22.56 3.45 1.49
N GLY A 358 23.72 3.32 2.13
CA GLY A 358 25.02 3.39 1.46
C GLY A 358 25.55 4.81 1.15
N GLN A 359 24.79 5.84 1.52
CA GLN A 359 25.23 7.24 1.45
C GLN A 359 25.73 7.78 2.81
N GLU A 360 25.51 7.04 3.90
CA GLU A 360 25.75 7.46 5.29
C GLU A 360 27.23 7.78 5.55
N GLY A 361 28.13 7.01 4.98
CA GLY A 361 29.59 7.17 5.18
C GLY A 361 30.25 8.21 4.27
N LYS A 362 29.54 8.73 3.27
CA LYS A 362 30.10 9.72 2.32
C LYS A 362 29.99 11.17 2.82
N VAL A 363 29.23 11.38 3.87
CA VAL A 363 29.03 12.70 4.47
C VAL A 363 29.62 12.71 5.86
N PRO A 364 30.67 13.48 6.15
CA PRO A 364 31.13 13.69 7.51
C PRO A 364 29.97 14.33 8.28
N VAL A 365 29.32 13.57 9.17
CA VAL A 365 28.33 14.11 10.11
C VAL A 365 29.07 14.96 11.13
N ARG A 366 29.46 16.15 10.74
CA ARG A 366 29.76 17.21 11.72
C ARG A 366 28.44 17.50 12.40
N ASN A 367 28.39 17.12 13.68
CA ASN A 367 27.21 17.33 14.52
C ASN A 367 26.85 18.82 14.52
N PRO A 368 25.86 19.28 13.71
CA PRO A 368 25.62 20.71 13.62
C PRO A 368 24.91 21.15 14.90
N ALA A 369 25.39 22.23 15.50
CA ALA A 369 24.89 22.78 16.77
C ALA A 369 23.35 23.05 16.81
N TRP A 370 22.69 23.13 15.64
CA TRP A 370 21.23 23.27 15.57
C TRP A 370 20.47 21.98 15.91
N ARG A 371 21.10 20.80 15.73
CA ARG A 371 20.47 19.51 16.11
C ARG A 371 20.25 19.39 17.61
N THR A 372 21.02 20.12 18.40
CA THR A 372 20.90 20.15 19.87
C THR A 372 19.86 21.17 20.36
N ARG A 373 19.33 22.04 19.49
CA ARG A 373 18.38 23.10 19.87
C ARG A 373 16.94 22.82 19.54
N LEU A 374 16.66 21.81 18.69
CA LEU A 374 15.29 21.38 18.43
C LEU A 374 14.88 20.35 19.46
N THR A 375 13.94 20.68 20.32
CA THR A 375 13.27 19.68 21.14
C THR A 375 12.62 18.68 20.19
N PRO A 376 13.01 17.42 20.20
CA PRO A 376 12.43 16.43 19.32
C PRO A 376 10.94 16.31 19.63
N ARG A 377 10.11 16.36 18.60
CA ARG A 377 8.66 16.22 18.74
C ARG A 377 8.27 14.78 18.91
N HIS A 378 8.96 13.89 18.22
CA HIS A 378 8.79 12.45 18.28
C HIS A 378 10.07 11.76 18.75
N LEU A 379 9.93 10.79 19.62
CA LEU A 379 11.02 10.00 20.18
C LEU A 379 10.71 8.51 20.00
N TYR A 380 11.68 7.79 19.51
CA TYR A 380 11.67 6.33 19.49
C TYR A 380 12.45 5.84 20.69
N LEU A 381 11.80 5.11 21.57
CA LEU A 381 12.34 4.78 22.88
C LEU A 381 12.24 3.29 23.16
N ARG A 382 13.24 2.78 23.90
CA ARG A 382 13.19 1.50 24.61
C ARG A 382 13.31 1.74 26.09
N MET A 383 12.73 0.84 26.88
CA MET A 383 12.68 0.97 28.32
C MET A 383 12.87 -0.38 29.02
N ILE A 384 13.67 -0.39 30.06
CA ILE A 384 13.75 -1.50 31.04
C ILE A 384 13.30 -0.97 32.38
N VAL A 385 12.40 -1.66 33.04
CA VAL A 385 11.86 -1.29 34.33
C VAL A 385 12.28 -2.35 35.37
N SER A 386 12.80 -1.92 36.50
CA SER A 386 13.16 -2.79 37.64
C SER A 386 12.54 -2.27 38.92
N ASP A 387 12.27 -3.16 39.86
CA ASP A 387 11.90 -2.85 41.24
C ASP A 387 13.12 -2.71 42.18
N ASP A 388 14.32 -3.02 41.69
CA ASP A 388 15.57 -3.00 42.40
C ASP A 388 16.59 -2.10 41.70
N ARG A 389 17.22 -1.20 42.50
CA ARG A 389 18.19 -0.21 41.98
C ARG A 389 19.51 -0.86 41.57
N GLU A 390 19.99 -1.82 42.38
CA GLU A 390 21.28 -2.47 42.10
C GLU A 390 21.18 -3.33 40.85
N LYS A 391 20.05 -4.04 40.70
CA LYS A 391 19.73 -4.79 39.48
C LYS A 391 19.65 -3.86 38.26
N ALA A 392 18.97 -2.72 38.36
CA ALA A 392 18.91 -1.73 37.28
C ALA A 392 20.29 -1.21 36.93
N SER A 393 21.14 -0.93 37.93
CA SER A 393 22.51 -0.47 37.69
C SER A 393 23.35 -1.53 36.99
N ALA A 394 23.24 -2.80 37.41
CA ALA A 394 23.93 -3.91 36.77
C ALA A 394 23.50 -4.11 35.30
N ILE A 395 22.20 -4.03 35.04
CA ILE A 395 21.65 -4.09 33.65
C ILE A 395 22.23 -2.94 32.81
N ARG A 396 22.24 -1.73 33.37
CA ARG A 396 22.81 -0.57 32.64
C ARG A 396 24.29 -0.77 32.31
N GLN A 397 25.07 -1.33 33.21
CA GLN A 397 26.49 -1.64 32.96
C GLN A 397 26.65 -2.67 31.83
N GLN A 398 25.81 -3.70 31.80
CA GLN A 398 25.80 -4.66 30.70
C GLN A 398 25.48 -3.99 29.36
N LEU A 399 24.50 -3.08 29.33
CA LEU A 399 24.15 -2.31 28.13
C LEU A 399 25.33 -1.45 27.65
N LEU A 400 26.01 -0.74 28.56
CA LEU A 400 27.18 0.09 28.24
C LEU A 400 28.38 -0.73 27.75
N SER A 401 28.42 -2.02 28.15
CA SER A 401 29.45 -2.98 27.68
C SER A 401 29.08 -3.66 26.37
N GLY A 402 28.02 -3.20 25.67
CA GLY A 402 27.59 -3.74 24.40
C GLY A 402 26.55 -4.86 24.48
N GLY A 403 25.93 -5.06 25.64
CA GLY A 403 24.83 -6.02 25.82
C GLY A 403 23.59 -5.58 24.99
N SER A 404 22.87 -6.56 24.46
CA SER A 404 21.67 -6.32 23.68
C SER A 404 20.55 -5.76 24.56
N PHE A 405 20.04 -4.54 24.25
CA PHE A 405 18.92 -3.96 24.97
C PHE A 405 17.67 -4.86 24.85
N PHE A 406 17.44 -5.44 23.69
CA PHE A 406 16.33 -6.36 23.42
C PHE A 406 16.34 -7.56 24.37
N GLU A 407 17.47 -8.26 24.45
CA GLU A 407 17.59 -9.45 25.30
C GLU A 407 17.50 -9.11 26.80
N LEU A 408 18.16 -8.03 27.22
CA LEU A 408 18.14 -7.60 28.58
C LEU A 408 16.76 -7.13 29.07
N ALA A 409 15.99 -6.46 28.18
CA ALA A 409 14.62 -6.08 28.45
C ALA A 409 13.72 -7.31 28.65
N ARG A 410 13.80 -8.28 27.75
CA ARG A 410 13.02 -9.53 27.84
C ARG A 410 13.33 -10.33 29.12
N ALA A 411 14.59 -10.41 29.45
CA ALA A 411 15.03 -11.20 30.62
C ALA A 411 14.72 -10.53 31.96
N ASN A 412 14.77 -9.20 32.04
CA ASN A 412 14.86 -8.50 33.30
C ASN A 412 13.75 -7.47 33.56
N SER A 413 13.07 -6.93 32.54
CA SER A 413 12.07 -5.91 32.78
C SER A 413 10.82 -6.47 33.46
N ILE A 414 10.36 -5.76 34.51
CA ILE A 414 9.08 -6.07 35.18
C ILE A 414 7.87 -5.53 34.42
N ASP A 415 8.07 -4.60 33.50
CA ASP A 415 7.04 -4.16 32.55
C ASP A 415 6.93 -5.19 31.43
N ARG A 416 6.02 -6.15 31.59
CA ARG A 416 5.86 -7.28 30.67
C ARG A 416 5.36 -6.87 29.29
N GLU A 417 4.60 -5.80 29.21
CA GLU A 417 4.05 -5.31 27.94
C GLU A 417 5.16 -4.92 26.97
N THR A 418 6.11 -4.09 27.40
CA THR A 418 7.24 -3.68 26.56
C THR A 418 8.37 -4.72 26.55
N ALA A 419 8.55 -5.49 27.63
CA ALA A 419 9.61 -6.49 27.75
C ALA A 419 9.56 -7.51 26.60
N GLU A 420 8.39 -8.03 26.26
CA GLU A 420 8.20 -9.00 25.16
C GLU A 420 8.69 -8.46 23.83
N ASN A 421 8.61 -7.14 23.63
CA ASN A 421 9.08 -6.44 22.44
C ASN A 421 10.46 -5.80 22.64
N GLY A 422 11.31 -6.40 23.49
CA GLY A 422 12.66 -5.91 23.75
C GLY A 422 12.72 -4.51 24.37
N GLY A 423 11.71 -4.15 25.15
CA GLY A 423 11.58 -2.86 25.81
C GLY A 423 11.04 -1.73 24.93
N TYR A 424 10.62 -2.01 23.69
CA TYR A 424 10.17 -0.98 22.76
C TYR A 424 8.89 -0.29 23.22
N VAL A 425 8.99 1.02 23.50
CA VAL A 425 7.87 1.87 23.93
C VAL A 425 7.08 2.43 22.74
N GLY A 426 7.69 2.45 21.57
CA GLY A 426 7.12 2.97 20.33
C GLY A 426 7.52 4.40 20.02
N ASP A 427 6.89 4.96 19.00
CA ASP A 427 6.95 6.37 18.66
C ASP A 427 6.08 7.16 19.63
N ARG A 428 6.67 8.11 20.33
CA ARG A 428 5.96 8.94 21.30
C ARG A 428 6.19 10.43 21.01
N GLU A 429 5.13 11.21 21.01
CA GLU A 429 5.26 12.66 21.08
C GLU A 429 5.86 13.07 22.43
N ALA A 430 6.78 14.03 22.42
CA ALA A 430 7.45 14.48 23.61
C ALA A 430 6.49 14.91 24.74
N GLY A 431 5.32 15.46 24.37
CA GLY A 431 4.27 15.85 25.33
C GLY A 431 3.43 14.70 25.87
N GLN A 432 3.58 13.49 25.34
CA GLN A 432 2.85 12.29 25.78
C GLN A 432 3.69 11.36 26.64
N LEU A 433 4.95 11.71 26.88
CA LEU A 433 5.84 10.92 27.71
C LEU A 433 5.44 11.01 29.18
N ASP A 434 5.60 9.90 29.91
CA ASP A 434 5.44 9.87 31.37
C ASP A 434 6.40 10.88 32.02
N PRO A 435 5.88 11.82 32.84
CA PRO A 435 6.71 12.84 33.50
C PRO A 435 7.86 12.27 34.30
N ALA A 436 7.72 11.04 34.83
CA ALA A 436 8.70 10.37 35.65
C ALA A 436 10.09 10.24 35.02
N TRP A 437 10.11 9.98 33.68
CA TRP A 437 11.36 9.76 32.97
C TRP A 437 11.49 10.61 31.68
N SER A 438 10.44 11.38 31.32
CA SER A 438 10.43 12.20 30.11
C SER A 438 11.56 13.22 30.05
N ALA A 439 11.86 13.89 31.16
CA ALA A 439 12.93 14.87 31.23
C ALA A 439 14.32 14.26 30.95
N ALA A 440 14.53 13.00 31.31
CA ALA A 440 15.76 12.28 30.99
C ALA A 440 15.78 11.85 29.53
N ALA A 441 14.68 11.26 29.02
CA ALA A 441 14.57 10.84 27.61
C ALA A 441 14.79 11.97 26.63
N LEU A 442 14.29 13.18 26.93
CA LEU A 442 14.44 14.37 26.08
C LEU A 442 15.89 14.86 25.97
N LYS A 443 16.73 14.57 26.97
CA LYS A 443 18.15 14.95 26.98
C LYS A 443 19.03 13.98 26.19
N LEU A 444 18.58 12.74 26.01
CA LEU A 444 19.38 11.71 25.32
C LEU A 444 19.57 12.08 23.84
N GLN A 445 20.75 11.82 23.34
CA GLN A 445 21.00 11.77 21.90
C GLN A 445 20.54 10.41 21.34
N PRO A 446 20.22 10.31 20.04
CA PRO A 446 19.95 9.03 19.42
C PRO A 446 21.09 8.03 19.63
N GLY A 447 20.77 6.86 20.13
CA GLY A 447 21.72 5.81 20.54
C GLY A 447 22.21 5.91 21.98
N GLU A 448 21.82 6.96 22.73
CA GLU A 448 22.23 7.09 24.13
C GLU A 448 21.26 6.37 25.09
N ILE A 449 21.84 5.86 26.18
CA ILE A 449 21.15 5.18 27.28
C ILE A 449 21.19 6.10 28.51
N SER A 450 20.06 6.25 29.19
CA SER A 450 19.94 7.10 30.39
C SER A 450 20.75 6.57 31.59
N GLU A 451 20.98 7.42 32.56
CA GLU A 451 21.23 6.99 33.91
C GLU A 451 20.02 6.23 34.46
N VAL A 452 20.19 5.49 35.56
CA VAL A 452 19.06 4.84 36.24
C VAL A 452 18.16 5.92 36.83
N ILE A 453 16.94 5.98 36.37
CA ILE A 453 15.94 6.97 36.77
C ILE A 453 15.06 6.34 37.85
N ALA A 454 14.99 6.94 39.03
CA ALA A 454 14.11 6.51 40.11
C ALA A 454 12.80 7.31 40.05
N ALA A 455 11.66 6.60 39.91
CA ALA A 455 10.34 7.22 39.90
C ALA A 455 9.26 6.22 40.34
N GLY A 456 8.31 6.66 41.15
CA GLY A 456 7.16 5.86 41.56
C GLY A 456 7.51 4.53 42.22
N GLY A 457 8.65 4.45 42.95
CA GLY A 457 9.15 3.21 43.59
C GLY A 457 9.74 2.20 42.58
N LYS A 458 9.98 2.60 41.37
CA LYS A 458 10.61 1.80 40.30
C LYS A 458 11.85 2.49 39.74
N TYR A 459 12.65 1.73 39.01
CA TYR A 459 13.89 2.19 38.37
C TYR A 459 13.82 1.93 36.89
N PHE A 460 14.06 2.97 36.11
CA PHE A 460 13.93 2.97 34.65
C PHE A 460 15.29 3.16 33.98
N ILE A 461 15.56 2.39 32.96
CA ILE A 461 16.67 2.59 32.02
C ILE A 461 16.02 2.84 30.67
N VAL A 462 16.27 4.01 30.08
CA VAL A 462 15.67 4.43 28.82
C VAL A 462 16.77 4.58 27.78
N GLU A 463 16.58 3.98 26.61
CA GLU A 463 17.39 4.22 25.42
C GLU A 463 16.61 5.09 24.45
N ARG A 464 17.23 6.12 23.93
CA ARG A 464 16.76 6.76 22.72
C ARG A 464 17.34 6.03 21.53
N MET A 465 16.49 5.36 20.76
CA MET A 465 16.93 4.53 19.62
C MET A 465 17.75 5.34 18.61
N PRO A 466 18.72 4.74 17.92
CA PRO A 466 19.46 5.35 16.84
C PRO A 466 18.52 5.95 15.79
N ARG A 467 18.94 6.97 15.04
CA ARG A 467 18.07 7.62 14.06
C ARG A 467 17.66 6.72 12.92
N ASN A 468 18.59 5.89 12.48
CA ASN A 468 18.43 5.05 11.28
C ASN A 468 18.04 3.60 11.66
N PHE A 469 17.48 3.38 12.85
CA PHE A 469 17.19 2.02 13.32
C PHE A 469 16.24 1.26 12.39
N ARG A 470 15.32 1.97 11.73
CA ARG A 470 14.40 1.35 10.75
C ARG A 470 15.14 0.93 9.50
N GLU A 471 15.94 1.85 8.94
CA GLU A 471 16.74 1.60 7.75
C GLU A 471 17.76 0.50 7.99
N ASP A 472 18.42 0.50 9.15
CA ASP A 472 19.37 -0.54 9.54
C ASP A 472 18.67 -1.91 9.65
N ALA A 473 17.48 -1.95 10.25
CA ALA A 473 16.68 -3.16 10.32
C ALA A 473 16.23 -3.67 8.95
N GLU A 474 15.87 -2.76 8.03
CA GLU A 474 15.50 -3.09 6.64
C GLU A 474 16.68 -3.70 5.86
N VAL A 475 17.88 -3.17 6.01
CA VAL A 475 19.08 -3.75 5.37
C VAL A 475 19.28 -5.19 5.82
N VAL A 476 19.13 -5.47 7.13
CA VAL A 476 19.27 -6.82 7.69
C VAL A 476 18.11 -7.72 7.23
N PHE A 477 16.89 -7.20 7.20
CA PHE A 477 15.73 -7.93 6.70
C PHE A 477 15.89 -8.31 5.23
N ASN A 478 16.35 -7.40 4.36
CA ASN A 478 16.57 -7.69 2.95
C ASN A 478 17.66 -8.76 2.74
N LYS A 479 18.71 -8.75 3.57
CA LYS A 479 19.69 -9.83 3.62
C LYS A 479 19.04 -11.18 3.99
N ALA A 480 18.16 -11.19 4.97
CA ALA A 480 17.39 -12.38 5.32
C ALA A 480 16.58 -12.91 4.14
N MET A 481 15.87 -12.04 3.40
CA MET A 481 15.07 -12.44 2.24
C MET A 481 15.94 -13.05 1.12
N GLU A 482 17.16 -12.54 0.93
CA GLU A 482 18.09 -13.11 -0.04
C GLU A 482 18.58 -14.50 0.38
N LEU A 483 18.86 -14.70 1.67
CA LEU A 483 19.22 -16.03 2.22
C LEU A 483 18.09 -17.04 2.07
N ARG A 484 16.82 -16.57 2.22
CA ARG A 484 15.63 -17.39 1.97
C ARG A 484 15.59 -17.88 0.51
N LYS A 485 15.81 -16.99 -0.47
CA LYS A 485 15.86 -17.36 -1.90
C LYS A 485 16.96 -18.41 -2.19
N GLN A 486 18.06 -18.36 -1.42
CA GLN A 486 19.15 -19.33 -1.50
C GLN A 486 18.86 -20.65 -0.77
N GLY A 487 17.71 -20.81 -0.11
CA GLY A 487 17.35 -21.99 0.68
C GLY A 487 18.09 -22.11 2.01
N LYS A 488 18.79 -21.07 2.48
CA LYS A 488 19.60 -21.06 3.72
C LYS A 488 18.74 -20.76 4.94
N GLN A 489 17.90 -21.71 5.31
CA GLN A 489 16.83 -21.53 6.31
C GLN A 489 17.32 -21.08 7.70
N GLN A 490 18.44 -21.62 8.21
CA GLN A 490 18.96 -21.24 9.53
C GLN A 490 19.52 -19.83 9.56
N GLU A 491 20.26 -19.45 8.50
CA GLU A 491 20.80 -18.11 8.33
C GLU A 491 19.66 -17.09 8.12
N PHE A 492 18.61 -17.45 7.38
CA PHE A 492 17.41 -16.65 7.21
C PHE A 492 16.75 -16.30 8.57
N ILE A 493 16.52 -17.31 9.41
CA ILE A 493 15.93 -17.10 10.75
C ILE A 493 16.86 -16.22 11.60
N HIS A 494 18.16 -16.44 11.55
CA HIS A 494 19.14 -15.63 12.28
C HIS A 494 19.05 -14.16 11.91
N GLU A 495 19.07 -13.83 10.61
CA GLU A 495 18.99 -12.44 10.16
C GLU A 495 17.64 -11.78 10.50
N LEU A 496 16.54 -12.53 10.49
CA LEU A 496 15.24 -12.00 10.95
C LEU A 496 15.29 -11.62 12.44
N LEU A 497 15.94 -12.43 13.27
CA LEU A 497 16.15 -12.12 14.69
C LEU A 497 17.04 -10.89 14.86
N GLU A 498 18.11 -10.76 14.08
CA GLU A 498 18.99 -9.58 14.12
C GLU A 498 18.21 -8.31 13.70
N ALA A 499 17.37 -8.38 12.67
CA ALA A 499 16.51 -7.28 12.28
C ALA A 499 15.56 -6.86 13.41
N LEU A 500 14.97 -7.83 14.13
CA LEU A 500 14.10 -7.57 15.28
C LEU A 500 14.83 -7.05 16.52
N LYS A 501 16.12 -7.36 16.69
CA LYS A 501 16.95 -6.73 17.74
C LYS A 501 17.12 -5.24 17.49
N ILE A 502 17.21 -4.83 16.20
CA ILE A 502 17.31 -3.43 15.81
C ILE A 502 15.93 -2.77 15.88
N TYR A 503 14.91 -3.37 15.25
CA TYR A 503 13.53 -2.87 15.21
C TYR A 503 12.53 -3.94 15.64
N PRO A 504 12.21 -4.03 16.96
CA PRO A 504 11.43 -5.13 17.53
C PRO A 504 10.00 -5.30 17.02
N THR A 505 9.44 -4.26 16.45
CA THR A 505 8.09 -4.26 15.89
C THR A 505 8.08 -4.26 14.36
N LEU A 506 9.16 -4.64 13.70
CA LEU A 506 9.20 -4.77 12.24
C LEU A 506 8.27 -5.91 11.82
N LEU A 507 7.04 -5.53 11.38
CA LEU A 507 5.97 -6.47 11.06
C LEU A 507 6.42 -7.59 10.12
N ARG A 508 7.11 -7.23 9.04
CA ARG A 508 7.59 -8.21 8.05
C ARG A 508 8.52 -9.24 8.68
N ALA A 509 9.43 -8.81 9.52
CA ALA A 509 10.33 -9.73 10.22
C ALA A 509 9.58 -10.63 11.21
N LEU A 510 8.60 -10.10 11.95
CA LEU A 510 7.76 -10.90 12.85
C LEU A 510 6.95 -11.96 12.06
N THR A 511 6.30 -11.55 10.98
CA THR A 511 5.46 -12.44 10.17
C THR A 511 6.29 -13.54 9.51
N TRP A 512 7.44 -13.20 8.89
CA TRP A 512 8.33 -14.17 8.29
C TRP A 512 9.00 -15.08 9.32
N LEU A 513 9.37 -14.56 10.47
CA LEU A 513 9.95 -15.38 11.55
C LEU A 513 8.94 -16.39 12.09
N GLY A 514 7.70 -15.94 12.31
CA GLY A 514 6.60 -16.81 12.71
C GLY A 514 6.35 -17.93 11.68
N ALA A 515 6.24 -17.57 10.39
CA ALA A 515 6.09 -18.55 9.32
C ALA A 515 7.26 -19.55 9.25
N ALA A 516 8.50 -19.06 9.38
CA ALA A 516 9.70 -19.91 9.37
C ALA A 516 9.72 -20.92 10.52
N TYR A 517 9.36 -20.50 11.73
CA TYR A 517 9.25 -21.43 12.86
C TYR A 517 8.13 -22.46 12.66
N GLY A 518 6.98 -22.06 12.10
CA GLY A 518 5.91 -22.98 11.74
C GLY A 518 6.37 -24.06 10.77
N GLN A 519 7.03 -23.67 9.68
CA GLN A 519 7.61 -24.55 8.67
C GLN A 519 8.69 -25.49 9.24
N ASN A 520 9.43 -25.04 10.24
CA ASN A 520 10.46 -25.85 10.93
C ASN A 520 9.90 -26.76 12.03
N GLY A 521 8.58 -26.96 12.11
CA GLY A 521 7.97 -27.86 13.07
C GLY A 521 7.88 -27.29 14.50
N ASN A 522 7.95 -25.97 14.67
CA ASN A 522 7.83 -25.29 15.95
C ASN A 522 6.58 -24.38 16.02
N PRO A 523 5.35 -24.94 15.83
CA PRO A 523 4.13 -24.12 15.71
C PRO A 523 3.79 -23.37 17.01
N GLY A 524 4.24 -23.83 18.18
CA GLY A 524 4.04 -23.11 19.44
C GLY A 524 4.85 -21.80 19.50
N VAL A 525 6.09 -21.83 19.02
CA VAL A 525 6.95 -20.61 18.92
C VAL A 525 6.38 -19.68 17.85
N SER A 526 5.99 -20.24 16.71
CA SER A 526 5.31 -19.52 15.62
C SER A 526 4.09 -18.75 16.14
N ALA A 527 3.18 -19.43 16.85
CA ALA A 527 1.99 -18.81 17.42
C ALA A 527 2.32 -17.67 18.40
N GLY A 528 3.37 -17.83 19.23
CA GLY A 528 3.83 -16.79 20.14
C GLY A 528 4.26 -15.51 19.40
N ILE A 529 5.10 -15.66 18.37
CA ILE A 529 5.60 -14.53 17.57
C ILE A 529 4.46 -13.87 16.79
N LEU A 530 3.60 -14.66 16.15
CA LEU A 530 2.49 -14.14 15.34
C LEU A 530 1.40 -13.48 16.19
N SER A 531 1.20 -13.93 17.44
CA SER A 531 0.33 -13.24 18.39
C SER A 531 0.85 -11.83 18.75
N ILE A 532 2.17 -11.64 18.78
CA ILE A 532 2.75 -10.31 18.91
C ILE A 532 2.45 -9.48 17.66
N ALA A 533 2.67 -10.06 16.47
CA ALA A 533 2.41 -9.38 15.20
C ALA A 533 0.94 -8.91 15.09
N THR A 534 -0.05 -9.79 15.34
CA THR A 534 -1.48 -9.46 15.25
C THR A 534 -1.93 -8.46 16.32
N ARG A 535 -1.33 -8.47 17.52
CA ARG A 535 -1.60 -7.49 18.56
C ARG A 535 -1.11 -6.10 18.18
N LEU A 536 0.09 -6.01 17.60
CA LEU A 536 0.69 -4.74 17.15
C LEU A 536 0.03 -4.21 15.88
N TYR A 537 -0.34 -5.12 14.99
CA TYR A 537 -0.86 -4.82 13.65
C TYR A 537 -2.18 -5.57 13.39
N PRO A 538 -3.27 -5.21 14.09
CA PRO A 538 -4.54 -5.96 14.04
C PRO A 538 -5.25 -5.89 12.68
N GLY A 539 -4.71 -5.13 11.74
CA GLY A 539 -5.19 -5.02 10.37
C GLY A 539 -4.31 -5.74 9.34
N ASP A 540 -3.32 -6.53 9.76
CA ASP A 540 -2.50 -7.29 8.83
C ASP A 540 -3.07 -8.70 8.59
N ALA A 541 -3.64 -8.92 7.40
CA ALA A 541 -4.25 -10.20 7.02
C ALA A 541 -3.23 -11.35 7.01
N GLY A 542 -1.99 -11.08 6.59
CA GLY A 542 -0.93 -12.09 6.53
C GLY A 542 -0.52 -12.60 7.91
N ALA A 543 -0.43 -11.71 8.91
CA ALA A 543 -0.13 -12.10 10.28
C ALA A 543 -1.26 -12.97 10.87
N HIS A 544 -2.53 -12.59 10.68
CA HIS A 544 -3.69 -13.38 11.11
C HIS A 544 -3.74 -14.74 10.42
N PHE A 545 -3.49 -14.80 9.11
CA PHE A 545 -3.44 -16.05 8.35
C PHE A 545 -2.37 -17.00 8.89
N ASN A 546 -1.14 -16.51 9.08
CA ASN A 546 -0.06 -17.34 9.61
C ASN A 546 -0.32 -17.77 11.06
N LEU A 547 -0.97 -16.93 11.88
CA LEU A 547 -1.39 -17.29 13.23
C LEU A 547 -2.44 -18.39 13.22
N ALA A 548 -3.40 -18.34 12.29
CA ALA A 548 -4.37 -19.41 12.10
C ALA A 548 -3.68 -20.74 11.78
N LEU A 549 -2.72 -20.74 10.85
CA LEU A 549 -1.92 -21.95 10.55
C LEU A 549 -1.18 -22.49 11.77
N ALA A 550 -0.58 -21.62 12.57
CA ALA A 550 0.11 -22.03 13.80
C ALA A 550 -0.85 -22.57 14.86
N TYR A 551 -2.05 -22.00 14.99
CA TYR A 551 -3.10 -22.50 15.87
C TYR A 551 -3.64 -23.87 15.41
N GLY A 552 -3.87 -24.06 14.11
CA GLY A 552 -4.27 -25.35 13.54
C GLY A 552 -3.23 -26.44 13.84
N ALA A 553 -1.94 -26.14 13.63
CA ALA A 553 -0.85 -27.08 13.93
C ALA A 553 -0.68 -27.39 15.43
N THR A 554 -1.18 -26.54 16.34
CA THR A 554 -1.19 -26.76 17.79
C THR A 554 -2.53 -27.22 18.33
N GLY A 555 -3.54 -27.43 17.47
CA GLY A 555 -4.89 -27.88 17.84
C GLY A 555 -5.70 -26.85 18.63
N LYS A 556 -5.39 -25.56 18.51
CA LYS A 556 -6.13 -24.50 19.19
C LYS A 556 -7.43 -24.17 18.48
N ALA A 557 -8.49 -23.93 19.23
CA ALA A 557 -9.82 -23.64 18.72
C ALA A 557 -9.91 -22.29 17.99
N GLU A 558 -9.01 -21.35 18.31
CA GLU A 558 -8.92 -20.00 17.76
C GLU A 558 -8.51 -19.96 16.28
N GLU A 559 -8.04 -21.08 15.71
CA GLU A 559 -7.68 -21.23 14.31
C GLU A 559 -8.74 -20.62 13.36
N ILE A 560 -10.00 -21.01 13.53
CA ILE A 560 -11.10 -20.55 12.66
C ILE A 560 -11.36 -19.04 12.81
N SER A 561 -11.23 -18.52 14.02
CA SER A 561 -11.42 -17.08 14.26
C SER A 561 -10.36 -16.23 13.56
N GLU A 562 -9.13 -16.73 13.48
CA GLU A 562 -8.04 -16.03 12.81
C GLU A 562 -8.19 -16.10 11.27
N TYR A 563 -8.63 -17.22 10.67
CA TYR A 563 -8.99 -17.25 9.25
C TYR A 563 -10.15 -16.29 8.92
N ARG A 564 -11.18 -16.24 9.76
CA ARG A 564 -12.28 -15.28 9.60
C ARG A 564 -11.75 -13.85 9.65
N ARG A 565 -10.87 -13.54 10.60
CA ARG A 565 -10.27 -12.22 10.72
C ARG A 565 -9.43 -11.85 9.49
N THR A 566 -8.69 -12.82 8.93
CA THR A 566 -7.96 -12.64 7.68
C THR A 566 -8.89 -12.18 6.56
N ILE A 567 -10.03 -12.85 6.37
CA ILE A 567 -11.00 -12.56 5.30
C ILE A 567 -11.73 -11.22 5.56
N GLU A 568 -12.00 -10.88 6.81
CA GLU A 568 -12.57 -9.56 7.15
C GLU A 568 -11.64 -8.41 6.77
N ILE A 569 -10.32 -8.59 6.94
CA ILE A 569 -9.31 -7.61 6.58
C ILE A 569 -9.08 -7.58 5.07
N ASP A 570 -8.84 -8.75 4.49
CA ASP A 570 -8.60 -8.94 3.05
C ASP A 570 -9.53 -10.03 2.49
N PRO A 571 -10.69 -9.65 1.95
CA PRO A 571 -11.63 -10.60 1.35
C PRO A 571 -11.07 -11.38 0.14
N ASP A 572 -9.96 -10.92 -0.43
CA ASP A 572 -9.31 -11.60 -1.56
C ASP A 572 -8.22 -12.59 -1.13
N TYR A 573 -8.04 -12.81 0.16
CA TYR A 573 -7.05 -13.76 0.69
C TYR A 573 -7.52 -15.22 0.49
N VAL A 574 -7.44 -15.68 -0.75
CA VAL A 574 -8.01 -16.97 -1.20
C VAL A 574 -7.52 -18.17 -0.40
N LEU A 575 -6.25 -18.13 0.06
CA LEU A 575 -5.67 -19.19 0.89
C LEU A 575 -6.36 -19.30 2.26
N ALA A 576 -6.95 -18.24 2.77
CA ALA A 576 -7.69 -18.30 4.04
C ALA A 576 -8.98 -19.11 3.90
N TYR A 577 -9.69 -18.98 2.77
CA TYR A 577 -10.86 -19.81 2.48
C TYR A 577 -10.47 -21.28 2.32
N LEU A 578 -9.39 -21.55 1.58
CA LEU A 578 -8.91 -22.93 1.39
C LEU A 578 -8.58 -23.59 2.73
N ASN A 579 -7.77 -22.92 3.56
CA ASN A 579 -7.31 -23.51 4.82
C ASN A 579 -8.42 -23.56 5.88
N TRP A 580 -9.33 -22.57 5.92
CA TRP A 580 -10.51 -22.61 6.77
C TRP A 580 -11.42 -23.80 6.39
N GLY A 581 -11.71 -23.94 5.10
CA GLY A 581 -12.48 -25.09 4.61
C GLY A 581 -11.81 -26.44 4.95
N ALA A 582 -10.47 -26.53 4.82
CA ALA A 582 -9.71 -27.72 5.19
C ALA A 582 -9.77 -28.01 6.70
N ALA A 583 -9.71 -26.99 7.55
CA ALA A 583 -9.87 -27.13 9.00
C ALA A 583 -11.28 -27.65 9.38
N LEU A 584 -12.32 -27.16 8.72
CA LEU A 584 -13.69 -27.64 8.89
C LEU A 584 -13.85 -29.07 8.38
N TYR A 585 -13.29 -29.38 7.20
CA TYR A 585 -13.29 -30.73 6.63
C TYR A 585 -12.64 -31.75 7.57
N ALA A 586 -11.49 -31.42 8.12
CA ALA A 586 -10.77 -32.28 9.07
C ALA A 586 -11.58 -32.55 10.37
N LYS A 587 -12.47 -31.64 10.74
CA LYS A 587 -13.41 -31.77 11.87
C LYS A 587 -14.71 -32.53 11.50
N GLY A 588 -14.87 -32.97 10.25
CA GLY A 588 -16.07 -33.62 9.75
C GLY A 588 -17.24 -32.67 9.47
N GLN A 589 -17.00 -31.35 9.52
CA GLN A 589 -18.02 -30.33 9.28
C GLN A 589 -18.11 -30.03 7.77
N TYR A 590 -18.57 -31.04 7.00
CA TYR A 590 -18.52 -30.97 5.54
C TYR A 590 -19.43 -29.91 4.94
N ASP A 591 -20.62 -29.66 5.53
CA ASP A 591 -21.55 -28.62 5.03
C ASP A 591 -20.95 -27.22 5.11
N GLU A 592 -20.33 -26.89 6.24
CA GLU A 592 -19.64 -25.63 6.46
C GLU A 592 -18.39 -25.54 5.56
N ALA A 593 -17.62 -26.60 5.41
CA ALA A 593 -16.46 -26.64 4.52
C ALA A 593 -16.86 -26.36 3.07
N ILE A 594 -17.91 -27.00 2.56
CA ILE A 594 -18.48 -26.78 1.22
C ILE A 594 -18.86 -25.29 1.05
N LYS A 595 -19.53 -24.72 2.04
CA LYS A 595 -19.90 -23.30 1.99
C LYS A 595 -18.67 -22.41 1.86
N ILE A 596 -17.65 -22.60 2.68
CA ILE A 596 -16.42 -21.79 2.68
C ILE A 596 -15.64 -21.98 1.37
N TYR A 597 -15.53 -23.20 0.85
CA TYR A 597 -14.89 -23.43 -0.45
C TYR A 597 -15.63 -22.71 -1.59
N ARG A 598 -16.96 -22.72 -1.59
CA ARG A 598 -17.76 -21.98 -2.58
C ARG A 598 -17.55 -20.47 -2.48
N GLU A 599 -17.52 -19.92 -1.26
CA GLU A 599 -17.18 -18.51 -1.05
C GLU A 599 -15.77 -18.18 -1.59
N GLY A 600 -14.79 -19.06 -1.38
CA GLY A 600 -13.45 -18.93 -1.94
C GLY A 600 -13.40 -19.01 -3.46
N ILE A 601 -14.22 -19.89 -4.07
CA ILE A 601 -14.38 -19.99 -5.53
C ILE A 601 -15.04 -18.72 -6.10
N ASP A 602 -16.01 -18.14 -5.39
CA ASP A 602 -16.60 -16.86 -5.81
C ASP A 602 -15.56 -15.73 -5.81
N VAL A 603 -14.57 -15.79 -4.90
CA VAL A 603 -13.45 -14.84 -4.87
C VAL A 603 -12.51 -15.13 -6.05
N ASN A 604 -12.02 -16.35 -6.19
CA ASN A 604 -11.11 -16.73 -7.28
C ASN A 604 -11.52 -18.07 -7.93
N PRO A 605 -12.35 -18.03 -8.99
CA PRO A 605 -12.80 -19.22 -9.68
C PRO A 605 -11.71 -19.97 -10.48
N LEU A 606 -10.51 -19.40 -10.60
CA LEU A 606 -9.37 -20.07 -11.24
C LEU A 606 -8.39 -20.70 -10.22
N PHE A 607 -8.77 -20.80 -8.95
CA PHE A 607 -7.94 -21.40 -7.93
C PHE A 607 -8.24 -22.92 -7.79
N ALA A 608 -7.49 -23.73 -8.56
CA ALA A 608 -7.73 -25.17 -8.72
C ALA A 608 -7.91 -25.94 -7.40
N SER A 609 -7.11 -25.59 -6.36
CA SER A 609 -7.17 -26.26 -5.06
C SER A 609 -8.51 -26.10 -4.35
N LEU A 610 -9.23 -25.00 -4.55
CA LEU A 610 -10.57 -24.82 -3.98
C LEU A 610 -11.57 -25.76 -4.62
N HIS A 611 -11.59 -25.89 -5.95
CA HIS A 611 -12.45 -26.83 -6.67
C HIS A 611 -12.14 -28.26 -6.28
N TYR A 612 -10.86 -28.62 -6.18
CA TYR A 612 -10.44 -29.95 -5.76
C TYR A 612 -10.91 -30.25 -4.33
N SER A 613 -10.69 -29.33 -3.38
CA SER A 613 -11.12 -29.51 -1.99
C SER A 613 -12.65 -29.53 -1.83
N LEU A 614 -13.36 -28.72 -2.62
CA LEU A 614 -14.82 -28.76 -2.70
C LEU A 614 -15.30 -30.15 -3.20
N GLY A 615 -14.67 -30.70 -4.25
CA GLY A 615 -14.95 -32.04 -4.76
C GLY A 615 -14.81 -33.10 -3.67
N LEU A 616 -13.70 -33.07 -2.91
CA LEU A 616 -13.50 -34.00 -1.79
C LEU A 616 -14.58 -33.87 -0.70
N ALA A 617 -14.99 -32.63 -0.38
CA ALA A 617 -16.04 -32.42 0.63
C ALA A 617 -17.43 -32.86 0.16
N LEU A 618 -17.75 -32.66 -1.11
CA LEU A 618 -18.99 -33.15 -1.75
C LEU A 618 -19.06 -34.67 -1.80
N GLU A 619 -17.92 -35.32 -2.06
CA GLU A 619 -17.83 -36.79 -2.06
C GLU A 619 -18.17 -37.37 -0.67
N GLN A 620 -17.67 -36.76 0.41
CA GLN A 620 -18.00 -37.16 1.78
C GLN A 620 -19.50 -37.04 2.11
N GLN A 621 -20.22 -36.18 1.38
CA GLN A 621 -21.69 -36.05 1.49
C GLN A 621 -22.47 -36.94 0.51
N GLY A 622 -21.79 -37.77 -0.29
CA GLY A 622 -22.43 -38.64 -1.29
C GLY A 622 -22.94 -37.89 -2.53
N LYS A 623 -22.53 -36.61 -2.74
CA LYS A 623 -22.90 -35.79 -3.89
C LYS A 623 -21.94 -36.06 -5.06
N THR A 624 -21.88 -37.31 -5.52
CA THR A 624 -20.85 -37.79 -6.45
C THR A 624 -20.80 -37.00 -7.76
N ALA A 625 -21.93 -36.68 -8.36
CA ALA A 625 -21.96 -35.96 -9.64
C ALA A 625 -21.39 -34.51 -9.52
N GLU A 626 -21.71 -33.82 -8.43
CA GLU A 626 -21.13 -32.49 -8.15
C GLU A 626 -19.62 -32.59 -7.87
N ALA A 627 -19.19 -33.60 -7.11
CA ALA A 627 -17.79 -33.84 -6.77
C ALA A 627 -16.94 -34.13 -8.02
N GLU A 628 -17.44 -34.96 -8.94
CA GLU A 628 -16.78 -35.25 -10.21
C GLU A 628 -16.66 -34.00 -11.08
N ALA A 629 -17.70 -33.16 -11.16
CA ALA A 629 -17.68 -31.91 -11.91
C ALA A 629 -16.63 -30.94 -11.35
N GLU A 630 -16.59 -30.72 -10.04
CA GLU A 630 -15.61 -29.83 -9.39
C GLU A 630 -14.18 -30.37 -9.54
N THR A 631 -13.96 -31.66 -9.41
CA THR A 631 -12.65 -32.29 -9.60
C THR A 631 -12.17 -32.17 -11.07
N ALA A 632 -13.10 -32.28 -12.02
CA ALA A 632 -12.79 -32.09 -13.44
C ALA A 632 -12.39 -30.61 -13.73
N LEU A 633 -13.11 -29.64 -13.16
CA LEU A 633 -12.76 -28.22 -13.24
C LEU A 633 -11.38 -27.95 -12.63
N ALA A 634 -11.11 -28.51 -11.45
CA ALA A 634 -9.80 -28.37 -10.82
C ALA A 634 -8.66 -28.82 -11.74
N LYS A 635 -8.80 -30.00 -12.35
CA LYS A 635 -7.81 -30.58 -13.29
C LYS A 635 -7.71 -29.80 -14.60
N MET A 636 -8.79 -29.16 -15.03
CA MET A 636 -8.78 -28.28 -16.20
C MET A 636 -7.94 -27.03 -15.94
N ILE A 637 -8.07 -26.43 -14.73
CA ILE A 637 -7.30 -25.26 -14.31
C ILE A 637 -5.84 -25.61 -14.07
N ASP A 638 -5.60 -26.65 -13.28
CA ASP A 638 -4.26 -27.19 -12.98
C ASP A 638 -4.24 -28.71 -13.10
N PRO A 639 -3.62 -29.29 -14.17
CA PRO A 639 -3.52 -30.74 -14.33
C PRO A 639 -2.76 -31.48 -13.23
N ASN A 640 -2.03 -30.74 -12.38
CA ASN A 640 -1.24 -31.31 -11.29
C ASN A 640 -1.94 -31.20 -9.93
N VAL A 641 -3.11 -30.58 -9.85
CA VAL A 641 -3.86 -30.44 -8.59
C VAL A 641 -4.13 -31.81 -7.97
N GLY A 642 -3.92 -31.92 -6.65
CA GLY A 642 -4.10 -33.15 -5.90
C GLY A 642 -3.03 -34.23 -6.10
N LYS A 643 -1.96 -33.93 -6.84
CA LYS A 643 -0.75 -34.76 -6.87
C LYS A 643 0.11 -34.48 -5.67
N PRO A 644 0.77 -35.48 -5.03
CA PRO A 644 1.65 -35.26 -3.89
C PRO A 644 2.89 -34.48 -4.24
#